data_ab6ef4af46044c45b414eaa84c43ef4d
#
_entry.id   ab6ef4af46044c45b414eaa84c43ef4d
#
_cell.length_a   1.000
_cell.length_b   1.000
_cell.length_c   1.000
_cell.angle_alpha   90.00
_cell.angle_beta   90.00
_cell.angle_gamma   90.00
#
_symmetry.space_group_name_H-M   'P 1'
#
loop_
_entity.id
_entity.type
_entity.pdbx_description
1 polymer ?
#
loop_
_entity_poly.entity_id
_entity_poly.type
_entity_poly.pdbx_seq_one_letter_code
_entity_poly.pdbx_strand_id
1 'polypeptide(L)'
;MLVPIFTLKLNHKINPRMVAIGKYDGIHPCLTAATQAGKVFIHNPHTRGQRPAAHRLSQSTQDSDISLLNINQAVSCLTAGTLGPNTTGHTLLVGSQTNLLAYDVHDNTDIFYKEVSDGANAIVLGKLGDIQSPLAIIGGNCALQGFDFNGNDQFWTVTGDNVRSLVLCDFTADGKNELLVGSDDFDIRVFREDELVTEMAENETVTSLCHMHGSRFGYALANGTVGVYDRTARYWRIKSKNHAMSIHAFDLNADGVVELITGWSNGKIDARSDRTGEVIFKDNFSSSVAGVVEGDYRMDGQIQLICTSVEGEVRGYLPASKEMKGNLMDASVEQDLIRELSQQTIIRAVLIFAEGIFEGESHVVHPSAQNLSGCVRVPIIPPKDIPVDLHIKAFVGGKTSTQFHVFEITRQLPRFSMYDLNVDPSTAQPTGKVTFSINDRPQRVVMWLNQNFLLPEGIDSPDITFTALRGGGLLKINMEPTGEITLRTNDIDLAGDLVQSLASFLAIEDLQAEADFPVYFKELRATLTEVDEFHSVHQKLTAAMADHSNYIRNMLVQAEDARLMGDWRNMKKRYIELYDLNRDLINEYKIRSNNHNALLARLKSVNQAIQRAGRLRVGKPKTQVITACRDAIKNNNINALFKIMRAGTALS
;
A
#
# COMPACT_ATOMS: atom_id res chain seq x y z
N MET A 1 20.41 -24.02 5.99
CA MET A 1 19.28 -23.82 6.93
C MET A 1 19.73 -22.78 7.92
N LEU A 2 18.93 -21.76 8.21
CA LEU A 2 19.23 -20.77 9.22
C LEU A 2 19.10 -21.43 10.61
N VAL A 3 20.07 -21.20 11.47
CA VAL A 3 20.03 -21.70 12.86
C VAL A 3 19.92 -20.47 13.77
N PRO A 4 18.85 -20.37 14.59
CA PRO A 4 18.70 -19.27 15.49
C PRO A 4 19.77 -19.33 16.61
N ILE A 5 20.36 -18.19 16.95
CA ILE A 5 21.32 -18.07 18.06
C ILE A 5 20.62 -18.00 19.41
N PHE A 6 19.36 -17.58 19.41
CA PHE A 6 18.48 -17.65 20.58
C PHE A 6 17.03 -17.87 20.15
N THR A 7 16.25 -18.47 21.02
CA THR A 7 14.79 -18.62 20.89
C THR A 7 14.16 -18.28 22.24
N LEU A 8 13.17 -17.40 22.20
CA LEU A 8 12.35 -17.01 23.35
C LEU A 8 10.90 -17.31 23.06
N LYS A 9 10.11 -17.55 24.08
CA LYS A 9 8.66 -17.65 23.95
C LYS A 9 8.00 -16.68 24.90
N LEU A 10 7.34 -15.66 24.33
CA LEU A 10 6.57 -14.69 25.08
C LEU A 10 5.11 -15.20 25.18
N ASN A 11 4.48 -15.02 26.33
CA ASN A 11 3.12 -15.49 26.57
C ASN A 11 2.04 -14.53 26.02
N HIS A 12 2.36 -13.82 24.92
CA HIS A 12 1.47 -12.84 24.32
C HIS A 12 1.32 -13.11 22.83
N LYS A 13 0.07 -13.06 22.33
CA LYS A 13 -0.22 -13.11 20.90
C LYS A 13 0.07 -11.74 20.27
N ILE A 14 0.90 -11.74 19.24
CA ILE A 14 1.39 -10.54 18.56
C ILE A 14 0.53 -10.27 17.32
N ASN A 15 0.12 -9.01 17.16
CA ASN A 15 -0.53 -8.55 15.93
C ASN A 15 0.50 -8.50 14.79
N PRO A 16 0.15 -9.00 13.60
CA PRO A 16 1.03 -8.92 12.43
C PRO A 16 1.41 -7.47 12.10
N ARG A 17 2.67 -7.27 11.69
CA ARG A 17 3.26 -5.97 11.30
C ARG A 17 3.36 -4.92 12.40
N MET A 18 3.10 -5.29 13.65
CA MET A 18 3.14 -4.38 14.80
C MET A 18 4.22 -4.80 15.78
N VAL A 19 5.47 -4.83 15.28
CA VAL A 19 6.67 -5.20 16.04
C VAL A 19 7.74 -4.17 15.77
N ALA A 20 8.42 -3.72 16.82
CA ALA A 20 9.54 -2.78 16.75
C ALA A 20 10.59 -3.09 17.81
N ILE A 21 11.82 -2.65 17.58
CA ILE A 21 12.90 -2.63 18.58
C ILE A 21 13.14 -1.18 18.97
N GLY A 22 13.10 -0.89 20.27
CA GLY A 22 13.36 0.45 20.80
C GLY A 22 14.37 0.42 21.92
N LYS A 23 15.28 1.41 21.97
CA LYS A 23 16.20 1.68 23.09
C LYS A 23 15.66 2.85 23.91
N TYR A 24 14.64 2.59 24.72
CA TYR A 24 13.89 3.65 25.39
C TYR A 24 14.69 4.39 26.48
N ASP A 25 15.64 3.71 27.11
CA ASP A 25 16.62 4.31 28.06
C ASP A 25 17.93 4.72 27.37
N GLY A 26 17.99 4.65 26.06
CA GLY A 26 19.17 4.94 25.25
C GLY A 26 20.20 3.81 25.17
N ILE A 27 20.05 2.76 25.98
CA ILE A 27 21.06 1.68 26.17
C ILE A 27 20.46 0.33 25.79
N HIS A 28 19.36 -0.08 26.44
CA HIS A 28 18.84 -1.43 26.36
C HIS A 28 17.82 -1.60 25.24
N PRO A 29 18.08 -2.46 24.25
CA PRO A 29 17.12 -2.77 23.20
C PRO A 29 15.96 -3.61 23.75
N CYS A 30 14.76 -3.10 23.56
CA CYS A 30 13.51 -3.71 24.00
C CYS A 30 12.68 -4.16 22.77
N LEU A 31 12.14 -5.36 22.84
CA LEU A 31 11.16 -5.83 21.87
C LEU A 31 9.78 -5.30 22.23
N THR A 32 9.20 -4.53 21.34
CA THR A 32 7.88 -3.90 21.51
C THR A 32 6.91 -4.43 20.47
N ALA A 33 5.73 -4.86 20.91
CA ALA A 33 4.71 -5.32 19.98
C ALA A 33 3.29 -5.08 20.49
N ALA A 34 2.36 -4.87 19.57
CA ALA A 34 0.94 -4.79 19.88
C ALA A 34 0.32 -6.18 19.97
N THR A 35 -0.59 -6.34 20.94
CA THR A 35 -1.35 -7.58 21.15
C THR A 35 -2.78 -7.47 20.60
N GLN A 36 -3.41 -8.60 20.37
CA GLN A 36 -4.83 -8.66 19.98
C GLN A 36 -5.78 -8.06 21.03
N ALA A 37 -5.31 -7.92 22.28
CA ALA A 37 -6.08 -7.34 23.38
C ALA A 37 -6.02 -5.81 23.45
N GLY A 38 -5.48 -5.12 22.43
CA GLY A 38 -5.34 -3.66 22.40
C GLY A 38 -4.29 -3.12 23.39
N LYS A 39 -3.33 -3.93 23.75
CA LYS A 39 -2.21 -3.57 24.59
C LYS A 39 -0.90 -3.60 23.80
N VAL A 40 0.04 -2.76 24.18
CA VAL A 40 1.42 -2.83 23.68
C VAL A 40 2.28 -3.39 24.81
N PHE A 41 2.97 -4.49 24.55
CA PHE A 41 3.96 -4.99 25.49
C PHE A 41 5.37 -4.54 25.11
N ILE A 42 6.21 -4.37 26.11
CA ILE A 42 7.60 -4.00 25.97
C ILE A 42 8.40 -5.01 26.77
N HIS A 43 9.17 -5.85 26.08
CA HIS A 43 10.02 -6.86 26.69
C HIS A 43 11.46 -6.35 26.73
N ASN A 44 11.98 -6.18 27.94
CA ASN A 44 13.37 -5.81 28.20
C ASN A 44 14.08 -6.93 28.95
N PRO A 45 14.90 -7.75 28.28
CA PRO A 45 15.57 -8.90 28.92
C PRO A 45 16.71 -8.50 29.84
N HIS A 46 17.13 -7.23 29.84
CA HIS A 46 18.33 -6.77 30.56
C HIS A 46 18.03 -6.07 31.91
N THR A 47 16.78 -5.66 32.13
CA THR A 47 16.40 -4.99 33.39
C THR A 47 15.74 -5.96 34.36
N ARG A 48 16.47 -6.37 35.39
CA ARG A 48 15.91 -7.08 36.55
C ARG A 48 15.50 -6.07 37.61
N GLY A 49 14.20 -5.86 37.81
CA GLY A 49 13.68 -5.34 39.08
C GLY A 49 13.45 -3.83 39.22
N GLN A 50 13.50 -3.01 38.17
CA GLN A 50 13.01 -1.62 38.25
C GLN A 50 11.51 -1.55 38.06
N ARG A 51 10.77 -1.07 39.07
CA ARG A 51 9.32 -0.86 38.99
C ARG A 51 9.03 0.48 38.30
N PRO A 52 8.35 0.55 37.14
CA PRO A 52 7.88 1.80 36.62
C PRO A 52 6.82 2.43 37.54
N ALA A 53 6.88 3.75 37.71
CA ALA A 53 5.85 4.49 38.41
C ALA A 53 4.47 4.31 37.72
N ALA A 54 3.43 4.17 38.55
CA ALA A 54 2.08 3.84 38.08
C ALA A 54 1.44 4.98 37.26
N HIS A 55 1.56 4.94 35.93
CA HIS A 55 0.77 5.79 35.06
C HIS A 55 0.03 4.95 33.99
N ARG A 56 0.57 4.75 32.79
CA ARG A 56 -0.04 3.89 31.76
C ARG A 56 0.62 2.50 31.69
N LEU A 57 1.90 2.41 32.05
CA LEU A 57 2.62 1.15 32.07
C LEU A 57 2.28 0.34 33.32
N SER A 58 1.97 -0.92 33.13
CA SER A 58 1.78 -1.90 34.20
C SER A 58 2.72 -3.09 33.95
N GLN A 59 3.29 -3.65 35.03
CA GLN A 59 4.04 -4.92 34.90
C GLN A 59 3.06 -6.08 34.63
N SER A 60 3.52 -7.02 33.77
CA SER A 60 2.83 -8.29 33.64
C SER A 60 2.89 -9.05 34.97
N THR A 61 1.77 -9.63 35.37
CA THR A 61 1.70 -10.47 36.57
C THR A 61 2.39 -11.81 36.39
N GLN A 62 2.73 -12.19 35.17
CA GLN A 62 3.31 -13.48 34.83
C GLN A 62 4.82 -13.41 34.47
N ASP A 63 5.28 -12.28 33.89
CA ASP A 63 6.65 -12.12 33.41
C ASP A 63 7.23 -10.78 33.95
N SER A 64 8.31 -10.86 34.73
CA SER A 64 8.96 -9.69 35.38
C SER A 64 9.62 -8.73 34.37
N ASP A 65 9.92 -9.23 33.17
CA ASP A 65 10.68 -8.53 32.13
C ASP A 65 9.79 -7.85 31.10
N ILE A 66 8.47 -7.93 31.29
CA ILE A 66 7.45 -7.36 30.39
C ILE A 66 6.68 -6.23 31.07
N SER A 67 6.70 -5.06 30.43
CA SER A 67 5.83 -3.93 30.74
C SER A 67 4.68 -3.85 29.73
N LEU A 68 3.49 -3.49 30.22
CA LEU A 68 2.28 -3.38 29.39
C LEU A 68 1.80 -1.94 29.36
N LEU A 69 1.66 -1.39 28.16
CA LEU A 69 1.07 -0.08 27.90
C LEU A 69 -0.38 -0.27 27.43
N ASN A 70 -1.34 0.28 28.17
CA ASN A 70 -2.75 0.23 27.82
C ASN A 70 -3.12 1.42 26.92
N ILE A 71 -3.55 1.14 25.71
CA ILE A 71 -3.97 2.15 24.72
C ILE A 71 -5.49 2.41 24.77
N ASN A 72 -6.27 1.43 25.26
CA ASN A 72 -7.74 1.45 25.30
C ASN A 72 -8.40 1.58 23.91
N GLN A 73 -7.64 1.39 22.84
CA GLN A 73 -8.10 1.39 21.45
C GLN A 73 -7.35 0.29 20.68
N ALA A 74 -7.90 -0.13 19.56
CA ALA A 74 -7.20 -1.04 18.66
C ALA A 74 -5.96 -0.34 18.06
N VAL A 75 -4.80 -0.93 18.25
CA VAL A 75 -3.54 -0.45 17.65
C VAL A 75 -3.54 -0.82 16.17
N SER A 76 -3.29 0.16 15.31
CA SER A 76 -3.25 -0.01 13.85
C SER A 76 -1.82 0.02 13.29
N CYS A 77 -0.91 0.73 13.94
CA CYS A 77 0.51 0.79 13.56
C CYS A 77 1.38 1.10 14.79
N LEU A 78 2.65 0.72 14.70
CA LEU A 78 3.61 0.84 15.79
C LEU A 78 5.03 1.02 15.22
N THR A 79 5.80 1.94 15.79
CA THR A 79 7.25 2.05 15.53
C THR A 79 7.98 2.65 16.73
N ALA A 80 9.30 2.52 16.77
CA ALA A 80 10.14 3.11 17.78
C ALA A 80 11.42 3.69 17.15
N GLY A 81 11.89 4.81 17.66
CA GLY A 81 13.11 5.45 17.17
C GLY A 81 13.33 6.83 17.79
N THR A 82 14.35 7.55 17.31
CA THR A 82 14.70 8.88 17.79
C THR A 82 13.86 9.94 17.12
N LEU A 83 13.00 10.62 17.87
CA LEU A 83 12.15 11.71 17.38
C LEU A 83 12.71 13.09 17.77
N GLY A 84 13.21 13.24 18.97
CA GLY A 84 13.74 14.51 19.47
C GLY A 84 15.22 14.73 19.13
N PRO A 85 15.66 15.98 18.94
CA PRO A 85 17.03 16.30 18.54
C PRO A 85 18.07 16.03 19.64
N ASN A 86 17.65 15.99 20.91
CA ASN A 86 18.53 15.85 22.08
C ASN A 86 18.13 14.68 23.00
N THR A 87 17.27 13.77 22.54
CA THR A 87 16.85 12.61 23.34
C THR A 87 17.86 11.48 23.19
N THR A 88 18.35 10.96 24.29
CA THR A 88 19.23 9.78 24.31
C THR A 88 18.45 8.49 24.09
N GLY A 89 17.15 8.48 24.44
CA GLY A 89 16.25 7.34 24.31
C GLY A 89 15.36 7.42 23.07
N HIS A 90 14.85 6.26 22.66
CA HIS A 90 13.85 6.17 21.59
C HIS A 90 12.46 6.55 22.10
N THR A 91 11.69 7.17 21.22
CA THR A 91 10.26 7.41 21.42
C THR A 91 9.46 6.23 20.87
N LEU A 92 8.47 5.76 21.61
CA LEU A 92 7.49 4.80 21.13
C LEU A 92 6.32 5.55 20.49
N LEU A 93 6.07 5.24 19.23
CA LEU A 93 4.93 5.78 18.46
C LEU A 93 3.87 4.70 18.28
N VAL A 94 2.65 4.99 18.67
CA VAL A 94 1.50 4.07 18.57
C VAL A 94 0.36 4.78 17.87
N GLY A 95 -0.03 4.26 16.72
CA GLY A 95 -1.20 4.72 15.96
C GLY A 95 -2.42 3.88 16.23
N SER A 96 -3.58 4.53 16.24
CA SER A 96 -4.90 3.92 16.28
C SER A 96 -5.78 4.48 15.14
N GLN A 97 -7.03 4.07 15.06
CA GLN A 97 -7.95 4.56 14.03
C GLN A 97 -8.14 6.08 14.05
N THR A 98 -7.96 6.74 15.19
CA THR A 98 -8.25 8.17 15.34
C THR A 98 -7.15 8.94 16.03
N ASN A 99 -6.11 8.28 16.54
CA ASN A 99 -5.12 8.94 17.38
C ASN A 99 -3.70 8.46 17.12
N LEU A 100 -2.75 9.36 17.32
CA LEU A 100 -1.31 9.10 17.38
C LEU A 100 -0.79 9.46 18.77
N LEU A 101 -0.21 8.48 19.45
CA LEU A 101 0.49 8.64 20.72
C LEU A 101 1.99 8.58 20.48
N ALA A 102 2.71 9.62 20.90
CA ALA A 102 4.16 9.58 21.12
C ALA A 102 4.43 9.45 22.62
N TYR A 103 5.14 8.39 22.99
CA TYR A 103 5.28 7.99 24.38
C TYR A 103 6.75 7.80 24.78
N ASP A 104 7.13 8.43 25.89
CA ASP A 104 8.40 8.17 26.56
C ASP A 104 8.21 6.99 27.51
N VAL A 105 8.77 5.84 27.14
CA VAL A 105 8.67 4.61 27.92
C VAL A 105 9.54 4.68 29.18
N HIS A 106 10.69 5.38 29.12
CA HIS A 106 11.61 5.50 30.26
C HIS A 106 11.01 6.33 31.38
N ASP A 107 10.52 7.52 31.03
CA ASP A 107 9.90 8.42 32.01
C ASP A 107 8.42 8.12 32.25
N ASN A 108 7.84 7.18 31.48
CA ASN A 108 6.42 6.77 31.58
C ASN A 108 5.47 7.96 31.40
N THR A 109 5.71 8.80 30.38
CA THR A 109 4.96 10.01 30.09
C THR A 109 4.58 10.11 28.63
N ASP A 110 3.43 10.76 28.35
CA ASP A 110 3.06 11.14 27.01
C ASP A 110 3.92 12.32 26.55
N ILE A 111 4.61 12.19 25.41
CA ILE A 111 5.29 13.30 24.75
C ILE A 111 4.24 14.17 24.08
N PHE A 112 3.40 13.55 23.26
CA PHE A 112 2.18 14.17 22.71
C PHE A 112 1.11 13.11 22.42
N TYR A 113 -0.13 13.56 22.39
CA TYR A 113 -1.28 12.78 21.99
C TYR A 113 -2.12 13.59 20.99
N LYS A 114 -2.15 13.14 19.76
CA LYS A 114 -2.82 13.86 18.64
C LYS A 114 -4.02 13.10 18.14
N GLU A 115 -5.11 13.81 17.92
CA GLU A 115 -6.24 13.31 17.15
C GLU A 115 -5.91 13.42 15.65
N VAL A 116 -6.02 12.30 14.95
CA VAL A 116 -5.81 12.17 13.52
C VAL A 116 -7.10 11.68 12.88
N SER A 117 -7.85 12.61 12.35
CA SER A 117 -9.20 12.36 11.83
C SER A 117 -9.24 11.37 10.67
N ASP A 118 -8.17 11.30 9.88
CA ASP A 118 -8.03 10.36 8.75
C ASP A 118 -7.47 8.99 9.16
N GLY A 119 -7.09 8.83 10.42
CA GLY A 119 -6.53 7.60 10.97
C GLY A 119 -5.02 7.47 10.81
N ALA A 120 -4.44 6.48 11.49
CA ALA A 120 -3.04 6.10 11.38
C ALA A 120 -2.96 4.62 11.04
N ASN A 121 -2.92 4.28 9.75
CA ASN A 121 -2.86 2.89 9.25
C ASN A 121 -1.42 2.39 9.11
N ALA A 122 -0.50 3.29 8.82
CA ALA A 122 0.94 3.03 8.72
C ALA A 122 1.72 4.18 9.36
N ILE A 123 2.93 3.88 9.82
CA ILE A 123 3.79 4.84 10.49
C ILE A 123 5.25 4.58 10.14
N VAL A 124 6.01 5.67 9.95
CA VAL A 124 7.47 5.65 9.82
C VAL A 124 8.06 6.84 10.55
N LEU A 125 9.27 6.67 11.07
CA LEU A 125 9.99 7.69 11.79
C LEU A 125 11.32 8.01 11.09
N GLY A 126 11.58 9.27 10.83
CA GLY A 126 12.84 9.71 10.25
C GLY A 126 12.79 11.11 9.64
N LYS A 127 13.87 11.48 8.96
CA LYS A 127 13.99 12.76 8.25
C LYS A 127 13.42 12.63 6.83
N LEU A 128 12.67 13.64 6.40
CA LEU A 128 12.05 13.72 5.08
C LEU A 128 12.51 15.00 4.37
N GLY A 129 13.03 14.85 3.15
CA GLY A 129 13.42 15.97 2.28
C GLY A 129 14.38 16.94 2.95
N ASP A 130 14.02 18.22 2.94
CA ASP A 130 14.78 19.31 3.54
C ASP A 130 14.46 19.59 5.01
N ILE A 131 13.49 18.88 5.59
CA ILE A 131 13.09 19.04 6.98
C ILE A 131 14.19 18.54 7.90
N GLN A 132 14.74 19.46 8.73
CA GLN A 132 15.93 19.18 9.53
C GLN A 132 15.68 18.23 10.70
N SER A 133 14.47 18.26 11.29
CA SER A 133 14.12 17.40 12.42
C SER A 133 13.52 16.07 11.94
N PRO A 134 13.77 14.97 12.68
CA PRO A 134 13.02 13.74 12.44
C PRO A 134 11.53 13.96 12.66
N LEU A 135 10.71 13.28 11.86
CA LEU A 135 9.26 13.35 11.91
C LEU A 135 8.65 11.98 12.23
N ALA A 136 7.57 11.99 13.00
CA ALA A 136 6.62 10.90 13.07
C ALA A 136 5.65 11.04 11.88
N ILE A 137 5.83 10.22 10.84
CA ILE A 137 5.04 10.30 9.62
C ILE A 137 4.00 9.20 9.64
N ILE A 138 2.73 9.57 9.49
CA ILE A 138 1.60 8.65 9.45
C ILE A 138 0.90 8.70 8.09
N GLY A 139 0.38 7.56 7.69
CA GLY A 139 -0.52 7.40 6.57
C GLY A 139 -1.87 6.90 7.04
N GLY A 140 -2.93 7.62 6.69
CA GLY A 140 -4.30 7.29 7.04
C GLY A 140 -5.08 6.68 5.87
N ASN A 141 -6.36 7.01 5.77
CA ASN A 141 -7.22 6.52 4.68
C ASN A 141 -6.89 7.18 3.33
N CYS A 142 -6.47 8.43 3.35
CA CYS A 142 -5.97 9.13 2.17
C CYS A 142 -4.94 10.22 2.52
N ALA A 143 -4.72 10.55 3.78
CA ALA A 143 -3.82 11.61 4.19
C ALA A 143 -2.46 11.06 4.65
N LEU A 144 -1.43 11.84 4.36
CA LEU A 144 -0.09 11.69 4.89
C LEU A 144 0.19 12.91 5.77
N GLN A 145 0.63 12.69 7.00
CA GLN A 145 0.90 13.76 7.96
C GLN A 145 2.24 13.51 8.65
N GLY A 146 3.00 14.56 8.90
CA GLY A 146 4.27 14.50 9.62
C GLY A 146 4.27 15.42 10.82
N PHE A 147 4.58 14.87 11.99
CA PHE A 147 4.63 15.57 13.27
C PHE A 147 6.06 15.62 13.81
N ASP A 148 6.45 16.78 14.33
CA ASP A 148 7.72 16.92 15.06
C ASP A 148 7.64 16.37 16.50
N PHE A 149 8.73 16.48 17.24
CA PHE A 149 8.80 16.04 18.65
C PHE A 149 7.77 16.71 19.56
N ASN A 150 7.35 17.95 19.25
CA ASN A 150 6.35 18.68 20.01
C ASN A 150 4.91 18.35 19.58
N GLY A 151 4.76 17.50 18.57
CA GLY A 151 3.48 17.20 17.97
C GLY A 151 2.94 18.30 17.05
N ASN A 152 3.78 19.19 16.52
CA ASN A 152 3.36 20.19 15.54
C ASN A 152 3.38 19.58 14.14
N ASP A 153 2.38 19.94 13.33
CA ASP A 153 2.29 19.53 11.93
C ASP A 153 3.43 20.19 11.13
N GLN A 154 4.28 19.39 10.52
CA GLN A 154 5.38 19.85 9.69
C GLN A 154 5.07 19.71 8.19
N PHE A 155 4.31 18.69 7.82
CA PHE A 155 3.78 18.58 6.46
C PHE A 155 2.45 17.82 6.46
N TRP A 156 1.66 18.06 5.42
CA TRP A 156 0.42 17.36 5.14
C TRP A 156 0.21 17.26 3.63
N THR A 157 -0.08 16.06 3.15
CA THR A 157 -0.46 15.86 1.75
C THR A 157 -1.49 14.73 1.64
N VAL A 158 -1.99 14.48 0.44
CA VAL A 158 -3.01 13.45 0.19
C VAL A 158 -2.52 12.47 -0.86
N THR A 159 -2.75 11.21 -0.62
CA THR A 159 -2.52 10.11 -1.56
C THR A 159 -3.84 9.55 -2.12
N GLY A 160 -3.77 8.56 -3.00
CA GLY A 160 -4.95 8.08 -3.75
C GLY A 160 -5.96 7.29 -2.94
N ASP A 161 -5.49 6.45 -2.03
CA ASP A 161 -6.32 5.51 -1.25
C ASP A 161 -5.67 5.20 0.11
N ASN A 162 -6.27 4.29 0.89
CA ASN A 162 -5.77 3.86 2.19
C ASN A 162 -4.29 3.50 2.12
N VAL A 163 -3.52 4.11 2.99
CA VAL A 163 -2.10 3.82 3.15
C VAL A 163 -1.93 2.51 3.91
N ARG A 164 -1.11 1.61 3.37
CA ARG A 164 -0.81 0.32 3.99
C ARG A 164 0.61 0.22 4.48
N SER A 165 1.53 0.92 3.84
CA SER A 165 2.94 0.89 4.20
C SER A 165 3.62 2.21 3.86
N LEU A 166 4.57 2.58 4.70
CA LEU A 166 5.42 3.76 4.54
C LEU A 166 6.89 3.34 4.74
N VAL A 167 7.78 3.89 3.92
CA VAL A 167 9.22 3.78 4.11
C VAL A 167 9.93 5.05 3.66
N LEU A 168 11.00 5.41 4.33
CA LEU A 168 11.90 6.49 3.95
C LEU A 168 13.10 5.90 3.19
N CYS A 169 13.41 6.47 2.04
CA CYS A 169 14.47 6.00 1.15
C CYS A 169 15.02 7.17 0.35
N ASP A 170 16.33 7.25 0.18
CA ASP A 170 16.98 8.19 -0.75
C ASP A 170 16.74 7.70 -2.20
N PHE A 171 15.51 7.86 -2.67
CA PHE A 171 15.06 7.35 -3.96
C PHE A 171 15.72 8.07 -5.15
N THR A 172 15.96 9.37 -5.01
CA THR A 172 16.57 10.19 -6.06
C THR A 172 18.10 10.13 -6.04
N ALA A 173 18.70 9.57 -4.99
CA ALA A 173 20.13 9.48 -4.73
C ALA A 173 20.80 10.85 -4.62
N ASP A 174 20.15 11.81 -3.97
CA ASP A 174 20.68 13.15 -3.68
C ASP A 174 21.10 13.32 -2.21
N GLY A 175 21.03 12.25 -1.41
CA GLY A 175 21.37 12.24 0.00
C GLY A 175 20.23 12.64 0.93
N LYS A 176 19.01 12.84 0.40
CA LYS A 176 17.81 13.14 1.16
C LYS A 176 16.79 12.03 0.99
N ASN A 177 16.03 11.75 2.03
CA ASN A 177 14.99 10.73 1.93
C ASN A 177 13.72 11.30 1.32
N GLU A 178 13.14 10.54 0.41
CA GLU A 178 11.75 10.61 -0.01
C GLU A 178 10.91 9.62 0.79
N LEU A 179 9.60 9.90 0.86
CA LEU A 179 8.60 9.04 1.46
C LEU A 179 7.97 8.15 0.39
N LEU A 180 8.18 6.85 0.49
CA LEU A 180 7.52 5.85 -0.35
C LEU A 180 6.25 5.39 0.35
N VAL A 181 5.14 5.39 -0.39
CA VAL A 181 3.79 5.10 0.10
C VAL A 181 3.18 3.97 -0.70
N GLY A 182 2.87 2.87 -0.04
CA GLY A 182 2.11 1.76 -0.60
C GLY A 182 0.64 1.86 -0.18
N SER A 183 -0.28 1.76 -1.13
CA SER A 183 -1.71 2.01 -0.92
C SER A 183 -2.61 0.89 -1.44
N ASP A 184 -3.90 0.93 -1.08
CA ASP A 184 -4.93 -0.01 -1.52
C ASP A 184 -5.28 0.14 -3.00
N ASP A 185 -4.96 1.26 -3.63
CA ASP A 185 -5.14 1.52 -5.07
C ASP A 185 -4.04 0.90 -5.95
N PHE A 186 -3.16 0.10 -5.34
CA PHE A 186 -2.09 -0.67 -5.97
C PHE A 186 -0.89 0.14 -6.45
N ASP A 187 -0.85 1.42 -6.14
CA ASP A 187 0.26 2.29 -6.51
C ASP A 187 1.29 2.39 -5.38
N ILE A 188 2.56 2.44 -5.77
CA ILE A 188 3.66 2.89 -4.92
C ILE A 188 3.96 4.33 -5.34
N ARG A 189 3.73 5.28 -4.45
CA ARG A 189 3.99 6.70 -4.69
C ARG A 189 5.20 7.16 -3.92
N VAL A 190 5.98 8.03 -4.53
CA VAL A 190 7.18 8.62 -3.94
C VAL A 190 6.94 10.11 -3.76
N PHE A 191 6.99 10.57 -2.52
CA PHE A 191 6.80 11.97 -2.16
C PHE A 191 8.09 12.58 -1.63
N ARG A 192 8.39 13.79 -2.09
CA ARG A 192 9.35 14.70 -1.46
C ARG A 192 8.53 15.76 -0.73
N GLU A 193 8.41 15.61 0.59
CA GLU A 193 7.49 16.42 1.40
C GLU A 193 6.05 16.31 0.86
N ASP A 194 5.47 17.39 0.35
CA ASP A 194 4.10 17.42 -0.22
C ASP A 194 4.07 17.21 -1.75
N GLU A 195 5.24 17.15 -2.40
CA GLU A 195 5.36 16.99 -3.85
C GLU A 195 5.47 15.50 -4.26
N LEU A 196 4.63 15.09 -5.21
CA LEU A 196 4.70 13.74 -5.80
C LEU A 196 5.83 13.69 -6.84
N VAL A 197 6.90 12.94 -6.54
CA VAL A 197 8.05 12.75 -7.43
C VAL A 197 7.73 11.77 -8.55
N THR A 198 7.18 10.60 -8.22
CA THR A 198 6.82 9.56 -9.19
C THR A 198 5.80 8.58 -8.59
N GLU A 199 5.17 7.79 -9.46
CA GLU A 199 4.29 6.70 -9.05
C GLU A 199 4.57 5.45 -9.88
N MET A 200 4.43 4.28 -9.26
CA MET A 200 4.61 2.96 -9.87
C MET A 200 3.37 2.12 -9.60
N ALA A 201 2.74 1.61 -10.66
CA ALA A 201 1.55 0.79 -10.53
C ALA A 201 1.91 -0.70 -10.40
N GLU A 202 1.33 -1.36 -9.43
CA GLU A 202 1.36 -2.79 -9.21
C GLU A 202 -0.02 -3.42 -9.50
N ASN A 203 -0.11 -4.72 -9.40
CA ASN A 203 -1.33 -5.46 -9.73
C ASN A 203 -2.23 -5.77 -8.52
N GLU A 204 -1.79 -5.39 -7.32
CA GLU A 204 -2.51 -5.65 -6.08
C GLU A 204 -2.08 -4.66 -4.99
N THR A 205 -2.84 -4.60 -3.89
CA THR A 205 -2.54 -3.78 -2.71
C THR A 205 -1.10 -3.94 -2.24
N VAL A 206 -0.39 -2.83 -2.07
CA VAL A 206 0.97 -2.80 -1.56
C VAL A 206 0.93 -2.86 -0.03
N THR A 207 1.20 -4.02 0.53
CA THR A 207 1.03 -4.28 1.97
C THR A 207 2.24 -3.96 2.82
N SER A 208 3.44 -3.97 2.23
CA SER A 208 4.68 -3.67 2.94
C SER A 208 5.73 -3.11 1.99
N LEU A 209 6.51 -2.18 2.51
CA LEU A 209 7.69 -1.60 1.86
C LEU A 209 8.84 -1.65 2.86
N CYS A 210 10.07 -1.87 2.39
CA CYS A 210 11.28 -1.73 3.20
C CYS A 210 12.41 -1.12 2.38
N HIS A 211 13.18 -0.22 2.98
CA HIS A 211 14.41 0.29 2.39
C HIS A 211 15.47 -0.81 2.42
N MET A 212 16.22 -0.96 1.33
CA MET A 212 17.31 -1.93 1.23
C MET A 212 18.67 -1.22 1.21
N HIS A 213 19.08 -0.71 0.09
CA HIS A 213 20.37 -0.05 -0.07
C HIS A 213 20.28 1.07 -1.12
N GLY A 214 20.73 2.28 -0.78
CA GLY A 214 20.67 3.43 -1.69
C GLY A 214 19.22 3.73 -2.13
N SER A 215 18.96 3.68 -3.42
CA SER A 215 17.64 3.88 -4.01
C SER A 215 16.80 2.59 -4.14
N ARG A 216 17.32 1.45 -3.63
CA ARG A 216 16.62 0.16 -3.70
C ARG A 216 15.66 -0.01 -2.55
N PHE A 217 14.52 -0.61 -2.84
CA PHE A 217 13.53 -0.96 -1.83
C PHE A 217 12.83 -2.27 -2.18
N GLY A 218 12.51 -3.02 -1.13
CA GLY A 218 11.68 -4.21 -1.22
C GLY A 218 10.21 -3.87 -1.07
N TYR A 219 9.34 -4.64 -1.72
CA TYR A 219 7.89 -4.51 -1.62
C TYR A 219 7.21 -5.85 -1.50
N ALA A 220 6.02 -5.83 -0.90
CA ALA A 220 5.14 -6.99 -0.81
C ALA A 220 3.71 -6.59 -1.15
N LEU A 221 3.00 -7.48 -1.86
CA LEU A 221 1.62 -7.31 -2.26
C LEU A 221 0.70 -8.27 -1.50
N ALA A 222 -0.59 -7.93 -1.41
CA ALA A 222 -1.59 -8.73 -0.73
C ALA A 222 -1.77 -10.13 -1.31
N ASN A 223 -1.45 -10.33 -2.58
CA ASN A 223 -1.55 -11.60 -3.28
C ASN A 223 -0.34 -12.55 -3.07
N GLY A 224 0.60 -12.20 -2.19
CA GLY A 224 1.80 -13.01 -1.92
C GLY A 224 2.99 -12.73 -2.84
N THR A 225 2.92 -11.70 -3.68
CA THR A 225 4.06 -11.23 -4.47
C THR A 225 5.02 -10.46 -3.57
N VAL A 226 6.32 -10.70 -3.71
CA VAL A 226 7.40 -9.90 -3.14
C VAL A 226 8.43 -9.62 -4.23
N GLY A 227 9.10 -8.48 -4.14
CA GLY A 227 10.10 -8.09 -5.14
C GLY A 227 10.96 -6.92 -4.69
N VAL A 228 11.87 -6.52 -5.59
CA VAL A 228 12.80 -5.41 -5.37
C VAL A 228 12.76 -4.46 -6.55
N TYR A 229 12.70 -3.17 -6.23
CA TYR A 229 12.89 -2.07 -7.16
C TYR A 229 14.22 -1.36 -6.91
N ASP A 230 14.82 -0.82 -7.96
CA ASP A 230 15.81 0.23 -7.90
C ASP A 230 15.25 1.45 -8.62
N ARG A 231 14.87 2.47 -7.85
CA ARG A 231 14.03 3.57 -8.35
C ARG A 231 12.77 3.00 -9.02
N THR A 232 12.54 3.31 -10.29
CA THR A 232 11.40 2.82 -11.07
C THR A 232 11.66 1.48 -11.78
N ALA A 233 12.88 0.97 -11.77
CA ALA A 233 13.25 -0.27 -12.43
C ALA A 233 13.03 -1.47 -11.49
N ARG A 234 12.17 -2.40 -11.90
CA ARG A 234 11.96 -3.65 -11.17
C ARG A 234 13.10 -4.62 -11.47
N TYR A 235 13.81 -5.07 -10.41
CA TYR A 235 14.89 -6.04 -10.57
C TYR A 235 14.34 -7.45 -10.72
N TRP A 236 13.51 -7.85 -9.77
CA TRP A 236 12.87 -9.15 -9.77
C TRP A 236 11.58 -9.11 -8.96
N ARG A 237 10.72 -10.08 -9.20
CA ARG A 237 9.58 -10.38 -8.35
C ARG A 237 9.32 -11.87 -8.33
N ILE A 238 8.82 -12.37 -7.22
CA ILE A 238 8.36 -13.74 -7.06
C ILE A 238 6.97 -13.72 -6.45
N LYS A 239 6.22 -14.78 -6.68
CA LYS A 239 4.91 -14.95 -6.11
C LYS A 239 4.82 -16.25 -5.31
N SER A 240 4.19 -16.18 -4.15
CA SER A 240 3.93 -17.28 -3.25
C SER A 240 2.43 -17.49 -3.10
N LYS A 241 2.03 -18.72 -2.75
CA LYS A 241 0.65 -19.01 -2.32
C LYS A 241 0.33 -18.45 -0.93
N ASN A 242 1.38 -18.07 -0.18
CA ASN A 242 1.26 -17.54 1.16
C ASN A 242 1.37 -16.01 1.13
N HIS A 243 0.78 -15.33 2.09
CA HIS A 243 0.87 -13.88 2.23
C HIS A 243 2.17 -13.49 2.92
N ALA A 244 2.85 -12.45 2.40
CA ALA A 244 3.98 -11.84 3.08
C ALA A 244 3.47 -11.00 4.27
N MET A 245 3.81 -11.43 5.48
CA MET A 245 3.35 -10.79 6.72
C MET A 245 4.26 -9.65 7.14
N SER A 246 5.56 -9.77 6.87
CA SER A 246 6.56 -8.74 7.14
C SER A 246 7.73 -8.91 6.19
N ILE A 247 8.32 -7.80 5.75
CA ILE A 247 9.56 -7.78 4.99
C ILE A 247 10.56 -6.85 5.67
N HIS A 248 11.84 -7.20 5.57
CA HIS A 248 12.93 -6.41 6.12
C HIS A 248 14.21 -6.62 5.29
N ALA A 249 15.10 -5.66 5.29
CA ALA A 249 16.40 -5.77 4.63
C ALA A 249 17.49 -6.06 5.66
N PHE A 250 18.29 -7.10 5.46
CA PHE A 250 19.35 -7.46 6.39
C PHE A 250 20.47 -8.23 5.67
N ASP A 251 21.72 -7.87 5.90
CA ASP A 251 22.88 -8.59 5.38
C ASP A 251 23.13 -9.86 6.21
N LEU A 252 22.50 -10.95 5.82
CA LEU A 252 22.54 -12.21 6.55
C LEU A 252 23.71 -13.10 6.14
N ASN A 253 24.27 -12.89 4.94
CA ASN A 253 25.41 -13.65 4.43
C ASN A 253 26.76 -12.97 4.68
N ALA A 254 26.77 -11.77 5.26
CA ALA A 254 27.93 -10.94 5.58
C ALA A 254 28.80 -10.60 4.34
N ASP A 255 28.19 -10.35 3.20
CA ASP A 255 28.87 -9.92 1.96
C ASP A 255 28.85 -8.40 1.75
N GLY A 256 28.17 -7.65 2.60
CA GLY A 256 28.00 -6.20 2.54
C GLY A 256 26.83 -5.76 1.70
N VAL A 257 26.02 -6.69 1.17
CA VAL A 257 24.79 -6.41 0.43
C VAL A 257 23.62 -7.01 1.20
N VAL A 258 22.56 -6.23 1.44
CA VAL A 258 21.42 -6.69 2.20
C VAL A 258 20.54 -7.64 1.37
N GLU A 259 20.09 -8.71 1.97
CA GLU A 259 19.05 -9.58 1.45
C GLU A 259 17.65 -9.05 1.79
N LEU A 260 16.66 -9.40 0.95
CA LEU A 260 15.25 -9.23 1.31
C LEU A 260 14.79 -10.40 2.17
N ILE A 261 14.53 -10.11 3.44
CA ILE A 261 13.99 -11.09 4.39
C ILE A 261 12.46 -11.01 4.35
N THR A 262 11.82 -12.16 4.15
CA THR A 262 10.36 -12.22 4.11
C THR A 262 9.85 -13.22 5.14
N GLY A 263 8.95 -12.77 6.00
CA GLY A 263 8.18 -13.61 6.91
C GLY A 263 6.80 -13.90 6.35
N TRP A 264 6.42 -15.17 6.24
CA TRP A 264 5.21 -15.63 5.57
C TRP A 264 4.10 -16.05 6.53
N SER A 265 2.86 -16.05 6.03
CA SER A 265 1.66 -16.45 6.79
C SER A 265 1.65 -17.93 7.21
N ASN A 266 2.43 -18.79 6.54
CA ASN A 266 2.62 -20.18 6.92
C ASN A 266 3.76 -20.42 7.92
N GLY A 267 4.37 -19.37 8.43
CA GLY A 267 5.50 -19.44 9.37
C GLY A 267 6.87 -19.49 8.72
N LYS A 268 6.96 -19.62 7.41
CA LYS A 268 8.24 -19.64 6.69
C LYS A 268 8.91 -18.28 6.79
N ILE A 269 10.24 -18.30 6.96
CA ILE A 269 11.13 -17.13 6.80
C ILE A 269 12.07 -17.50 5.65
N ASP A 270 12.23 -16.61 4.68
CA ASP A 270 13.28 -16.73 3.68
C ASP A 270 14.04 -15.43 3.48
N ALA A 271 15.33 -15.57 3.21
CA ALA A 271 16.20 -14.47 2.81
C ALA A 271 16.54 -14.66 1.34
N ARG A 272 16.32 -13.62 0.55
CA ARG A 272 16.51 -13.61 -0.90
C ARG A 272 17.54 -12.61 -1.34
N SER A 273 18.36 -13.01 -2.31
CA SER A 273 19.30 -12.11 -2.96
C SER A 273 18.62 -10.86 -3.50
N ASP A 274 19.23 -9.70 -3.28
CA ASP A 274 18.75 -8.40 -3.77
C ASP A 274 18.66 -8.31 -5.29
N ARG A 275 19.53 -9.06 -6.01
CA ARG A 275 19.66 -9.01 -7.46
C ARG A 275 18.86 -10.05 -8.21
N THR A 276 18.83 -11.28 -7.68
CA THR A 276 18.25 -12.43 -8.41
C THR A 276 16.93 -12.93 -7.82
N GLY A 277 16.64 -12.57 -6.56
CA GLY A 277 15.47 -13.08 -5.86
C GLY A 277 15.59 -14.56 -5.43
N GLU A 278 16.75 -15.18 -5.61
CA GLU A 278 16.99 -16.55 -5.18
C GLU A 278 17.04 -16.66 -3.66
N VAL A 279 16.51 -17.75 -3.13
CA VAL A 279 16.53 -18.03 -1.69
C VAL A 279 17.90 -18.45 -1.24
N ILE A 280 18.55 -17.64 -0.42
CA ILE A 280 19.85 -17.91 0.18
C ILE A 280 19.68 -18.69 1.49
N PHE A 281 18.78 -18.23 2.36
CA PHE A 281 18.50 -18.84 3.66
C PHE A 281 17.01 -19.05 3.87
N LYS A 282 16.66 -20.04 4.70
CA LYS A 282 15.27 -20.31 5.11
C LYS A 282 15.20 -20.91 6.51
N ASP A 283 14.14 -20.59 7.22
CA ASP A 283 13.71 -21.21 8.46
C ASP A 283 12.17 -21.28 8.50
N ASN A 284 11.59 -21.91 9.51
CA ASN A 284 10.15 -22.07 9.61
C ASN A 284 9.68 -22.06 11.07
N PHE A 285 8.74 -21.17 11.38
CA PHE A 285 7.97 -21.20 12.61
C PHE A 285 6.80 -22.19 12.51
N SER A 286 6.26 -22.59 13.65
CA SER A 286 5.05 -23.42 13.73
C SER A 286 3.76 -22.61 13.41
N SER A 287 3.81 -21.28 13.47
CA SER A 287 2.69 -20.37 13.22
C SER A 287 3.13 -19.21 12.34
N SER A 288 2.17 -18.41 11.84
CA SER A 288 2.42 -17.24 11.00
C SER A 288 3.48 -16.30 11.61
N VAL A 289 4.33 -15.75 10.76
CA VAL A 289 5.26 -14.68 11.17
C VAL A 289 4.46 -13.43 11.49
N ALA A 290 4.80 -12.75 12.58
CA ALA A 290 4.19 -11.47 12.97
C ALA A 290 5.03 -10.27 12.55
N GLY A 291 6.36 -10.37 12.70
CA GLY A 291 7.26 -9.28 12.37
C GLY A 291 8.71 -9.75 12.18
N VAL A 292 9.43 -8.98 11.39
CA VAL A 292 10.87 -9.12 11.17
C VAL A 292 11.50 -7.75 11.43
N VAL A 293 12.42 -7.69 12.37
CA VAL A 293 13.10 -6.47 12.81
C VAL A 293 14.56 -6.75 13.09
N GLU A 294 15.37 -5.71 13.33
CA GLU A 294 16.78 -5.86 13.66
C GLU A 294 17.17 -5.07 14.91
N GLY A 295 18.19 -5.52 15.59
CA GLY A 295 18.77 -4.84 16.74
C GLY A 295 19.79 -5.67 17.46
N ASP A 296 20.66 -5.02 18.25
CA ASP A 296 21.58 -5.70 19.16
C ASP A 296 20.87 -6.13 20.45
N TYR A 297 19.93 -7.08 20.29
CA TYR A 297 19.04 -7.50 21.38
C TYR A 297 19.74 -8.26 22.49
N ARG A 298 20.90 -8.85 22.19
CA ARG A 298 21.75 -9.53 23.19
C ARG A 298 22.74 -8.59 23.89
N MET A 299 22.92 -7.37 23.38
CA MET A 299 23.95 -6.42 23.85
C MET A 299 25.38 -7.01 23.78
N ASP A 300 25.65 -7.77 22.71
CA ASP A 300 26.98 -8.33 22.44
C ASP A 300 27.76 -7.53 21.36
N GLY A 301 27.24 -6.40 20.95
CA GLY A 301 27.81 -5.52 19.92
C GLY A 301 27.56 -5.96 18.49
N GLN A 302 26.77 -7.02 18.29
CA GLN A 302 26.38 -7.51 16.97
C GLN A 302 24.88 -7.32 16.75
N ILE A 303 24.50 -6.77 15.60
CA ILE A 303 23.10 -6.62 15.25
C ILE A 303 22.54 -7.98 14.84
N GLN A 304 21.45 -8.38 15.46
CA GLN A 304 20.73 -9.61 15.15
C GLN A 304 19.50 -9.29 14.29
N LEU A 305 19.21 -10.18 13.33
CA LEU A 305 17.90 -10.27 12.70
C LEU A 305 16.96 -10.97 13.67
N ILE A 306 15.83 -10.34 14.01
CA ILE A 306 14.86 -10.82 14.98
C ILE A 306 13.55 -11.08 14.29
N CYS A 307 13.12 -12.34 14.27
CA CYS A 307 11.86 -12.76 13.72
C CYS A 307 10.90 -13.17 14.83
N THR A 308 9.65 -12.73 14.73
CA THR A 308 8.60 -13.04 15.71
C THR A 308 7.44 -13.74 15.06
N SER A 309 6.84 -14.70 15.76
CA SER A 309 5.60 -15.35 15.34
C SER A 309 4.36 -14.74 16.02
N VAL A 310 3.20 -14.95 15.44
CA VAL A 310 1.90 -14.50 16.03
C VAL A 310 1.66 -15.12 17.41
N GLU A 311 2.16 -16.33 17.67
CA GLU A 311 2.03 -17.01 18.97
C GLU A 311 3.11 -16.61 19.99
N GLY A 312 3.92 -15.57 19.70
CA GLY A 312 4.90 -15.01 20.63
C GLY A 312 6.25 -15.74 20.68
N GLU A 313 6.56 -16.61 19.73
CA GLU A 313 7.90 -17.17 19.58
C GLU A 313 8.82 -16.12 18.92
N VAL A 314 10.01 -15.90 19.48
CA VAL A 314 11.00 -14.93 19.02
C VAL A 314 12.31 -15.69 18.73
N ARG A 315 12.86 -15.52 17.54
CA ARG A 315 14.15 -16.07 17.14
C ARG A 315 15.09 -14.98 16.67
N GLY A 316 16.33 -15.02 17.12
CA GLY A 316 17.40 -14.14 16.67
C GLY A 316 18.42 -14.88 15.81
N TYR A 317 18.91 -14.21 14.78
CA TYR A 317 19.91 -14.75 13.84
C TYR A 317 21.05 -13.76 13.68
N LEU A 318 22.26 -14.28 13.50
CA LEU A 318 23.46 -13.50 13.16
C LEU A 318 23.84 -13.69 11.70
N PRO A 319 24.53 -12.70 11.09
CA PRO A 319 25.19 -12.87 9.82
C PRO A 319 26.10 -14.10 9.80
N ALA A 320 26.11 -14.82 8.68
CA ALA A 320 26.94 -16.03 8.53
C ALA A 320 28.43 -15.65 8.57
N SER A 321 29.20 -16.29 9.46
CA SER A 321 30.66 -16.11 9.48
C SER A 321 31.28 -16.64 8.19
N LYS A 322 32.38 -16.01 7.73
CA LYS A 322 33.09 -16.35 6.49
C LYS A 322 33.56 -17.81 6.38
N GLU A 323 33.51 -18.56 7.47
CA GLU A 323 33.96 -19.98 7.52
C GLU A 323 32.92 -21.00 6.97
N MET A 324 31.68 -20.58 6.68
CA MET A 324 30.64 -21.50 6.13
C MET A 324 30.52 -21.49 4.60
N LYS A 325 31.45 -20.89 3.85
CA LYS A 325 31.46 -20.94 2.37
C LYS A 325 32.11 -22.22 1.82
N GLY A 326 31.58 -23.37 2.19
CA GLY A 326 31.96 -24.64 1.59
C GLY A 326 30.71 -25.41 1.14
N ASN A 327 30.56 -25.59 -0.16
CA ASN A 327 29.62 -26.44 -0.90
C ASN A 327 28.33 -25.79 -1.39
N LEU A 328 28.43 -25.11 -2.51
CA LEU A 328 27.38 -25.08 -3.53
C LEU A 328 28.02 -25.45 -4.85
N MET A 329 27.78 -26.69 -5.29
CA MET A 329 28.18 -27.15 -6.62
C MET A 329 27.23 -26.58 -7.69
N ASP A 330 27.86 -26.09 -8.75
CA ASP A 330 27.29 -25.81 -10.06
C ASP A 330 26.48 -26.96 -10.62
N ALA A 331 25.35 -26.62 -11.21
CA ALA A 331 24.69 -27.44 -12.21
C ALA A 331 24.41 -26.61 -13.45
N SER A 332 25.42 -26.51 -14.28
CA SER A 332 25.27 -26.21 -15.70
C SER A 332 25.02 -27.53 -16.44
N VAL A 333 23.97 -27.61 -17.24
CA VAL A 333 23.71 -28.60 -18.34
C VAL A 333 22.34 -28.22 -18.92
N GLU A 334 22.00 -28.05 -20.16
CA GLU A 334 22.53 -28.46 -21.45
C GLU A 334 21.77 -27.72 -22.54
N GLN A 335 22.49 -27.05 -23.41
CA GLN A 335 22.06 -26.82 -24.78
C GLN A 335 22.51 -28.05 -25.58
N ASP A 336 21.55 -28.77 -26.14
CA ASP A 336 21.64 -29.40 -27.45
C ASP A 336 20.49 -30.38 -27.64
N LEU A 337 19.62 -30.09 -28.60
CA LEU A 337 18.91 -31.07 -29.45
C LEU A 337 17.65 -30.45 -30.09
N ILE A 338 17.88 -29.57 -31.04
CA ILE A 338 16.87 -29.24 -32.03
C ILE A 338 17.37 -29.76 -33.38
N ARG A 339 16.96 -30.96 -33.74
CA ARG A 339 16.90 -31.36 -35.16
C ARG A 339 15.89 -32.51 -35.36
N GLU A 340 14.97 -32.27 -36.32
CA GLU A 340 14.07 -33.21 -36.97
C GLU A 340 12.83 -33.70 -36.17
N LEU A 341 11.75 -32.90 -36.27
CA LEU A 341 10.41 -33.42 -36.06
C LEU A 341 9.56 -33.25 -37.32
N SER A 342 9.46 -34.32 -38.10
CA SER A 342 8.52 -34.46 -39.21
C SER A 342 7.08 -34.56 -38.75
N GLN A 343 6.23 -33.83 -39.35
CA GLN A 343 4.76 -33.90 -39.66
C GLN A 343 3.72 -34.57 -38.76
N GLN A 344 3.98 -35.06 -37.52
CA GLN A 344 2.97 -35.64 -36.65
C GLN A 344 3.10 -35.26 -35.17
N THR A 345 3.58 -34.07 -34.89
CA THR A 345 3.67 -33.57 -33.51
C THR A 345 2.32 -33.00 -33.05
N ILE A 346 1.92 -33.42 -31.86
CA ILE A 346 0.71 -32.93 -31.19
C ILE A 346 1.06 -32.27 -29.86
N ILE A 347 0.25 -31.30 -29.47
CA ILE A 347 0.32 -30.67 -28.16
C ILE A 347 -0.54 -31.49 -27.20
N ARG A 348 0.11 -32.12 -26.19
CA ARG A 348 -0.57 -32.94 -25.17
C ARG A 348 -1.14 -32.11 -24.02
N ALA A 349 -0.40 -31.12 -23.60
CA ALA A 349 -0.83 -30.18 -22.58
C ALA A 349 -0.12 -28.83 -22.76
N VAL A 350 -0.75 -27.79 -22.30
CA VAL A 350 -0.17 -26.45 -22.21
C VAL A 350 -0.34 -25.97 -20.78
N LEU A 351 0.74 -25.56 -20.16
CA LEU A 351 0.75 -24.91 -18.85
C LEU A 351 1.10 -23.45 -19.06
N ILE A 352 0.23 -22.56 -18.60
CA ILE A 352 0.39 -21.10 -18.72
C ILE A 352 0.46 -20.50 -17.32
N PHE A 353 1.56 -19.81 -17.04
CA PHE A 353 1.68 -18.96 -15.87
C PHE A 353 1.46 -17.51 -16.31
N ALA A 354 0.54 -16.84 -15.64
CA ALA A 354 0.25 -15.43 -15.89
C ALA A 354 -0.25 -14.79 -14.61
N GLU A 355 0.52 -13.84 -14.09
CA GLU A 355 0.22 -13.19 -12.82
C GLU A 355 -1.09 -12.41 -12.90
N GLY A 356 -2.01 -12.67 -11.96
CA GLY A 356 -3.29 -11.96 -11.84
C GLY A 356 -4.32 -12.27 -12.93
N ILE A 357 -4.08 -13.24 -13.83
CA ILE A 357 -5.02 -13.62 -14.89
C ILE A 357 -5.84 -14.86 -14.49
N PHE A 358 -5.21 -15.87 -13.92
CA PHE A 358 -5.85 -17.13 -13.56
C PHE A 358 -6.01 -17.29 -12.06
N GLU A 359 -7.10 -17.90 -11.61
CA GLU A 359 -7.23 -18.35 -10.23
C GLU A 359 -6.13 -19.39 -9.94
N GLY A 360 -5.25 -19.12 -8.97
CA GLY A 360 -4.09 -19.95 -8.66
C GLY A 360 -2.89 -19.78 -9.60
N GLU A 361 -2.85 -18.71 -10.43
CA GLU A 361 -1.70 -18.25 -11.23
C GLU A 361 -1.31 -19.10 -12.42
N SER A 362 -1.70 -20.36 -12.45
CA SER A 362 -1.42 -21.27 -13.54
C SER A 362 -2.69 -21.86 -14.11
N HIS A 363 -2.72 -21.94 -15.42
CA HIS A 363 -3.80 -22.59 -16.16
C HIS A 363 -3.24 -23.76 -16.94
N VAL A 364 -3.84 -24.95 -16.77
CA VAL A 364 -3.44 -26.16 -17.48
C VAL A 364 -4.52 -26.54 -18.46
N VAL A 365 -4.16 -26.66 -19.72
CA VAL A 365 -5.05 -27.09 -20.78
C VAL A 365 -4.65 -28.47 -21.27
N HIS A 366 -5.56 -29.43 -21.14
CA HIS A 366 -5.42 -30.78 -21.67
C HIS A 366 -6.43 -30.95 -22.82
N PRO A 367 -6.00 -30.93 -24.09
CA PRO A 367 -6.87 -31.29 -25.18
C PRO A 367 -7.37 -32.74 -25.04
N SER A 368 -8.65 -32.97 -25.35
CA SER A 368 -9.20 -34.31 -25.30
C SER A 368 -8.51 -35.22 -26.34
N ALA A 369 -8.48 -36.53 -26.09
CA ALA A 369 -7.82 -37.49 -26.97
C ALA A 369 -8.35 -37.48 -28.42
N GLN A 370 -9.58 -36.98 -28.62
CA GLN A 370 -10.19 -36.83 -29.93
C GLN A 370 -9.78 -35.53 -30.64
N ASN A 371 -9.34 -34.50 -29.89
CA ASN A 371 -9.00 -33.16 -30.37
C ASN A 371 -7.50 -32.85 -30.30
N LEU A 372 -6.66 -33.87 -30.28
CA LEU A 372 -5.21 -33.69 -30.29
C LEU A 372 -4.74 -33.13 -31.63
N SER A 373 -4.17 -31.95 -31.59
CA SER A 373 -3.66 -31.23 -32.77
C SER A 373 -2.36 -30.51 -32.45
N GLY A 374 -1.69 -30.00 -33.47
CA GLY A 374 -0.52 -29.13 -33.33
C GLY A 374 -0.88 -27.68 -32.90
N CYS A 375 -2.16 -27.38 -32.69
CA CYS A 375 -2.63 -26.06 -32.26
C CYS A 375 -3.61 -26.18 -31.11
N VAL A 376 -3.39 -25.38 -30.05
CA VAL A 376 -4.27 -25.26 -28.89
C VAL A 376 -4.61 -23.76 -28.73
N ARG A 377 -5.90 -23.44 -28.63
CA ARG A 377 -6.37 -22.08 -28.38
C ARG A 377 -6.78 -21.94 -26.92
N VAL A 378 -6.20 -20.96 -26.24
CA VAL A 378 -6.48 -20.66 -24.83
C VAL A 378 -6.91 -19.23 -24.71
N PRO A 379 -8.12 -18.93 -24.20
CA PRO A 379 -8.56 -17.57 -23.96
C PRO A 379 -7.79 -16.97 -22.77
N ILE A 380 -7.21 -15.80 -22.96
CA ILE A 380 -6.51 -15.05 -21.91
C ILE A 380 -7.23 -13.71 -21.74
N ILE A 381 -7.77 -13.48 -20.55
CA ILE A 381 -8.60 -12.30 -20.26
C ILE A 381 -7.97 -11.58 -19.04
N PRO A 382 -7.06 -10.62 -19.25
CA PRO A 382 -6.51 -9.82 -18.18
C PRO A 382 -7.60 -9.01 -17.47
N PRO A 383 -7.67 -9.01 -16.13
CA PRO A 383 -8.68 -8.25 -15.40
C PRO A 383 -8.42 -6.73 -15.40
N LYS A 384 -7.19 -6.29 -15.70
CA LYS A 384 -6.74 -4.89 -15.68
C LYS A 384 -5.86 -4.58 -16.89
N ASP A 385 -5.70 -3.30 -17.19
CA ASP A 385 -4.88 -2.80 -18.30
C ASP A 385 -3.42 -2.59 -17.83
N ILE A 386 -2.74 -3.72 -17.58
CA ILE A 386 -1.32 -3.79 -17.23
C ILE A 386 -0.61 -4.75 -18.18
N PRO A 387 0.67 -4.51 -18.50
CA PRO A 387 1.44 -5.50 -19.23
C PRO A 387 1.65 -6.74 -18.36
N VAL A 388 1.46 -7.92 -18.92
CA VAL A 388 1.60 -9.19 -18.21
C VAL A 388 2.54 -10.12 -18.95
N ASP A 389 3.49 -10.72 -18.23
CA ASP A 389 4.37 -11.73 -18.78
C ASP A 389 3.68 -13.10 -18.75
N LEU A 390 3.53 -13.71 -19.92
CA LEU A 390 2.98 -15.05 -20.09
C LEU A 390 4.14 -16.03 -20.19
N HIS A 391 4.25 -16.94 -19.23
CA HIS A 391 5.19 -18.05 -19.27
C HIS A 391 4.45 -19.30 -19.68
N ILE A 392 4.69 -19.77 -20.88
CA ILE A 392 3.98 -20.88 -21.52
C ILE A 392 4.91 -22.09 -21.62
N LYS A 393 4.49 -23.22 -21.06
CA LYS A 393 5.15 -24.50 -21.22
C LYS A 393 4.25 -25.43 -22.02
N ALA A 394 4.68 -25.78 -23.22
CA ALA A 394 3.95 -26.70 -24.10
C ALA A 394 4.60 -28.10 -24.09
N PHE A 395 3.81 -29.12 -23.78
CA PHE A 395 4.22 -30.52 -23.84
C PHE A 395 3.89 -31.10 -25.21
N VAL A 396 4.91 -31.31 -26.02
CA VAL A 396 4.79 -31.68 -27.43
C VAL A 396 5.38 -33.07 -27.65
N GLY A 397 4.70 -33.92 -28.42
CA GLY A 397 5.19 -35.25 -28.73
C GLY A 397 4.44 -35.92 -29.89
N GLY A 398 4.87 -37.10 -30.31
CA GLY A 398 4.14 -37.87 -31.32
C GLY A 398 2.84 -38.47 -30.77
N LYS A 399 1.87 -38.78 -31.66
CA LYS A 399 0.58 -39.37 -31.26
C LYS A 399 0.69 -40.64 -30.41
N THR A 400 1.70 -41.45 -30.66
CA THR A 400 1.94 -42.76 -30.01
C THR A 400 3.08 -42.72 -29.01
N SER A 401 3.79 -41.61 -28.90
CA SER A 401 4.95 -41.50 -28.01
C SER A 401 4.53 -41.29 -26.56
N THR A 402 5.24 -41.97 -25.66
CA THR A 402 5.16 -41.75 -24.20
C THR A 402 6.18 -40.71 -23.72
N GLN A 403 7.08 -40.25 -24.59
CA GLN A 403 8.05 -39.21 -24.31
C GLN A 403 7.57 -37.88 -24.90
N PHE A 404 7.70 -36.80 -24.13
CA PHE A 404 7.31 -35.48 -24.50
C PHE A 404 8.46 -34.50 -24.34
N HIS A 405 8.56 -33.58 -25.27
CA HIS A 405 9.45 -32.41 -25.18
C HIS A 405 8.68 -31.23 -24.57
N VAL A 406 9.31 -30.52 -23.68
CA VAL A 406 8.76 -29.31 -23.06
C VAL A 406 9.37 -28.09 -23.73
N PHE A 407 8.52 -27.29 -24.39
CA PHE A 407 8.91 -26.01 -24.96
C PHE A 407 8.48 -24.90 -24.02
N GLU A 408 9.43 -24.04 -23.67
CA GLU A 408 9.18 -22.88 -22.83
C GLU A 408 9.21 -21.62 -23.69
N ILE A 409 8.14 -20.81 -23.60
CA ILE A 409 8.01 -19.56 -24.34
C ILE A 409 7.56 -18.49 -23.35
N THR A 410 8.28 -17.38 -23.30
CA THR A 410 7.84 -16.19 -22.58
C THR A 410 7.41 -15.14 -23.58
N ARG A 411 6.22 -14.59 -23.38
CA ARG A 411 5.66 -13.49 -24.18
C ARG A 411 5.04 -12.46 -23.26
N GLN A 412 5.29 -11.20 -23.55
CA GLN A 412 4.65 -10.11 -22.85
C GLN A 412 3.34 -9.76 -23.57
N LEU A 413 2.25 -9.75 -22.80
CA LEU A 413 0.96 -9.26 -23.26
C LEU A 413 0.96 -7.73 -23.14
N PRO A 414 0.65 -6.99 -24.21
CA PRO A 414 0.62 -5.53 -24.17
C PRO A 414 -0.40 -5.00 -23.14
N ARG A 415 -0.13 -3.80 -22.63
CA ARG A 415 -0.95 -3.17 -21.59
C ARG A 415 -2.44 -3.10 -21.96
N PHE A 416 -2.75 -2.66 -23.17
CA PHE A 416 -4.14 -2.50 -23.66
C PHE A 416 -4.54 -3.64 -24.61
N SER A 417 -4.21 -4.88 -24.26
CA SER A 417 -4.51 -6.07 -25.07
C SER A 417 -6.01 -6.41 -25.13
N MET A 418 -6.83 -5.84 -24.25
CA MET A 418 -8.27 -6.06 -24.20
C MET A 418 -9.07 -5.04 -25.04
N TYR A 419 -8.41 -4.34 -25.96
CA TYR A 419 -9.02 -3.40 -26.89
C TYR A 419 -8.84 -3.91 -28.31
N ASP A 420 -9.97 -4.21 -28.97
CA ASP A 420 -10.00 -4.70 -30.35
C ASP A 420 -10.37 -3.58 -31.31
N LEU A 421 -9.84 -3.67 -32.54
CA LEU A 421 -10.15 -2.68 -33.59
C LEU A 421 -11.64 -2.68 -33.90
N ASN A 422 -12.26 -1.51 -33.83
CA ASN A 422 -13.64 -1.33 -34.26
C ASN A 422 -13.69 -0.89 -35.71
N VAL A 423 -14.24 -1.76 -36.59
CA VAL A 423 -14.39 -1.51 -38.02
C VAL A 423 -15.79 -0.97 -38.34
N ASP A 424 -16.74 -0.94 -37.40
CA ASP A 424 -18.10 -0.48 -37.62
C ASP A 424 -18.24 1.04 -37.43
N PRO A 425 -18.42 1.82 -38.52
CA PRO A 425 -18.54 3.28 -38.45
C PRO A 425 -19.86 3.78 -37.83
N SER A 426 -20.85 2.89 -37.63
CA SER A 426 -22.17 3.26 -37.12
C SER A 426 -22.26 3.40 -35.59
N THR A 427 -21.20 3.06 -34.87
CA THR A 427 -21.18 3.08 -33.41
C THR A 427 -21.17 4.52 -32.87
N ALA A 428 -22.08 4.82 -31.93
CA ALA A 428 -22.16 6.13 -31.29
C ALA A 428 -20.85 6.50 -30.59
N GLN A 429 -20.27 7.65 -30.92
CA GLN A 429 -19.01 8.10 -30.35
C GLN A 429 -19.13 8.43 -28.85
N PRO A 430 -18.09 8.17 -28.05
CA PRO A 430 -18.06 8.55 -26.65
C PRO A 430 -18.20 10.07 -26.47
N THR A 431 -18.93 10.48 -25.43
CA THR A 431 -19.12 11.89 -25.08
C THR A 431 -17.92 12.46 -24.31
N GLY A 432 -17.19 11.60 -23.60
CA GLY A 432 -15.98 11.97 -22.89
C GLY A 432 -14.81 12.18 -23.84
N LYS A 433 -14.03 13.23 -23.60
CA LYS A 433 -12.86 13.55 -24.41
C LYS A 433 -11.74 14.19 -23.61
N VAL A 434 -10.49 13.90 -24.01
CA VAL A 434 -9.26 14.57 -23.56
C VAL A 434 -8.51 15.06 -24.79
N THR A 435 -8.06 16.31 -24.77
CA THR A 435 -7.32 16.92 -25.87
C THR A 435 -6.03 17.55 -25.32
N PHE A 436 -4.92 17.26 -25.96
CA PHE A 436 -3.61 17.82 -25.62
C PHE A 436 -2.73 17.91 -26.86
N SER A 437 -1.71 18.77 -26.83
CA SER A 437 -0.78 18.96 -27.94
C SER A 437 0.60 18.47 -27.55
N ILE A 438 1.24 17.76 -28.46
CA ILE A 438 2.62 17.29 -28.31
C ILE A 438 3.47 17.79 -29.47
N ASN A 439 4.75 18.00 -29.22
CA ASN A 439 5.72 18.37 -30.26
C ASN A 439 6.50 17.13 -30.74
N ASP A 440 5.77 16.16 -31.27
CA ASP A 440 6.37 14.92 -31.78
C ASP A 440 5.69 14.46 -33.08
N ARG A 441 6.34 13.54 -33.79
CA ARG A 441 5.86 13.05 -35.08
C ARG A 441 4.78 11.98 -34.89
N PRO A 442 3.75 11.93 -35.77
CA PRO A 442 2.70 10.91 -35.71
C PRO A 442 3.22 9.47 -35.69
N GLN A 443 4.35 9.22 -36.35
CA GLN A 443 5.00 7.89 -36.39
C GLN A 443 5.39 7.38 -35.00
N ARG A 444 5.81 8.26 -34.07
CA ARG A 444 6.13 7.84 -32.70
C ARG A 444 4.89 7.44 -31.93
N VAL A 445 3.77 8.10 -32.15
CA VAL A 445 2.47 7.69 -31.56
C VAL A 445 2.04 6.35 -32.12
N VAL A 446 2.22 6.11 -33.43
CA VAL A 446 1.95 4.79 -34.04
C VAL A 446 2.86 3.71 -33.44
N MET A 447 4.13 4.01 -33.18
CA MET A 447 5.04 3.07 -32.51
C MET A 447 4.55 2.74 -31.09
N TRP A 448 4.12 3.76 -30.34
CA TRP A 448 3.53 3.54 -29.01
C TRP A 448 2.25 2.69 -29.07
N LEU A 449 1.36 2.94 -30.05
CA LEU A 449 0.17 2.12 -30.29
C LEU A 449 0.52 0.65 -30.53
N ASN A 450 1.50 0.40 -31.40
CA ASN A 450 1.95 -0.97 -31.74
C ASN A 450 2.60 -1.69 -30.54
N GLN A 451 3.17 -0.97 -29.58
CA GLN A 451 3.75 -1.57 -28.38
C GLN A 451 2.69 -1.87 -27.28
N ASN A 452 1.64 -1.08 -27.21
CA ASN A 452 0.69 -1.14 -26.10
C ASN A 452 -0.65 -1.79 -26.48
N PHE A 453 -0.95 -1.95 -27.77
CA PHE A 453 -2.17 -2.59 -28.29
C PHE A 453 -1.83 -3.79 -29.16
N LEU A 454 -2.79 -4.68 -29.34
CA LEU A 454 -2.68 -5.77 -30.31
C LEU A 454 -3.22 -5.27 -31.66
N LEU A 455 -2.33 -4.82 -32.53
CA LEU A 455 -2.68 -4.26 -33.83
C LEU A 455 -2.26 -5.20 -34.95
N PRO A 456 -3.06 -5.33 -36.04
CA PRO A 456 -2.62 -6.03 -37.26
C PRO A 456 -1.45 -5.28 -37.90
N GLU A 457 -0.62 -6.01 -38.64
CA GLU A 457 0.48 -5.42 -39.41
C GLU A 457 -0.07 -4.41 -40.45
N GLY A 458 0.60 -3.27 -40.57
CA GLY A 458 0.28 -2.26 -41.60
C GLY A 458 -0.56 -1.08 -41.14
N ILE A 459 -0.75 -0.84 -39.86
CA ILE A 459 -1.38 0.39 -39.36
C ILE A 459 -0.35 1.51 -39.25
N ASP A 460 -0.49 2.51 -40.12
CA ASP A 460 0.41 3.67 -40.23
C ASP A 460 -0.25 4.98 -39.75
N SER A 461 -1.55 4.96 -39.43
CA SER A 461 -2.29 6.15 -39.04
C SER A 461 -2.64 6.14 -37.56
N PRO A 462 -2.47 7.26 -36.85
CA PRO A 462 -2.90 7.39 -35.45
C PRO A 462 -4.38 7.70 -35.28
N ASP A 463 -5.22 7.61 -36.33
CA ASP A 463 -6.69 7.72 -36.21
C ASP A 463 -7.31 6.32 -36.15
N ILE A 464 -7.56 5.85 -34.93
CA ILE A 464 -7.98 4.48 -34.64
C ILE A 464 -9.12 4.48 -33.64
N THR A 465 -10.09 3.59 -33.87
CA THR A 465 -11.18 3.35 -32.94
C THR A 465 -11.10 1.91 -32.42
N PHE A 466 -11.21 1.75 -31.12
CA PHE A 466 -11.20 0.46 -30.43
C PHE A 466 -12.52 0.20 -29.72
N THR A 467 -12.87 -1.07 -29.61
CA THR A 467 -13.92 -1.55 -28.71
C THR A 467 -13.28 -2.29 -27.55
N ALA A 468 -13.60 -1.89 -26.31
CA ALA A 468 -13.17 -2.60 -25.13
C ALA A 468 -13.89 -3.95 -25.05
N LEU A 469 -13.14 -5.05 -25.05
CA LEU A 469 -13.69 -6.41 -24.89
C LEU A 469 -14.25 -6.64 -23.48
N ARG A 470 -13.78 -5.83 -22.51
CA ARG A 470 -14.38 -5.72 -21.18
C ARG A 470 -15.38 -4.56 -21.18
N GLY A 471 -16.64 -4.84 -20.97
CA GLY A 471 -17.69 -3.81 -20.78
C GLY A 471 -18.18 -3.09 -22.03
N GLY A 472 -17.65 -3.36 -23.24
CA GLY A 472 -18.17 -2.86 -24.50
C GLY A 472 -18.01 -1.35 -24.75
N GLY A 473 -17.15 -0.66 -23.98
CA GLY A 473 -16.85 0.77 -24.15
C GLY A 473 -16.05 1.03 -25.44
N LEU A 474 -16.19 2.25 -25.98
CA LEU A 474 -15.41 2.68 -27.14
C LEU A 474 -14.26 3.58 -26.73
N LEU A 475 -13.13 3.43 -27.41
CA LEU A 475 -11.97 4.30 -27.34
C LEU A 475 -11.61 4.77 -28.75
N LYS A 476 -11.59 6.06 -28.98
CA LYS A 476 -11.06 6.64 -30.22
C LYS A 476 -9.83 7.46 -29.91
N ILE A 477 -8.74 7.19 -30.64
CA ILE A 477 -7.48 7.92 -30.58
C ILE A 477 -7.30 8.59 -31.94
N ASN A 478 -7.11 9.89 -31.95
CA ASN A 478 -6.85 10.67 -33.15
C ASN A 478 -5.71 11.65 -32.89
N MET A 479 -4.78 11.75 -33.82
CA MET A 479 -3.73 12.78 -33.83
C MET A 479 -3.79 13.58 -35.13
N GLU A 480 -3.92 14.87 -34.99
CA GLU A 480 -3.87 15.79 -36.13
C GLU A 480 -2.42 16.08 -36.56
N PRO A 481 -2.20 16.48 -37.82
CA PRO A 481 -0.87 16.88 -38.30
C PRO A 481 -0.26 18.06 -37.51
N THR A 482 -1.09 18.81 -36.81
CA THR A 482 -0.69 19.93 -35.93
C THR A 482 -0.04 19.48 -34.64
N GLY A 483 -0.05 18.17 -34.34
CA GLY A 483 0.41 17.61 -33.09
C GLY A 483 -0.65 17.54 -31.98
N GLU A 484 -1.89 17.90 -32.29
CA GLU A 484 -3.00 17.78 -31.37
C GLU A 484 -3.51 16.34 -31.30
N ILE A 485 -3.55 15.77 -30.11
CA ILE A 485 -4.09 14.43 -29.84
C ILE A 485 -5.44 14.57 -29.15
N THR A 486 -6.43 13.87 -29.66
CA THR A 486 -7.75 13.72 -29.06
C THR A 486 -8.01 12.27 -28.70
N LEU A 487 -8.22 12.00 -27.42
CA LEU A 487 -8.69 10.73 -26.88
C LEU A 487 -10.18 10.84 -26.56
N ARG A 488 -11.00 9.97 -27.11
CA ARG A 488 -12.45 9.92 -26.82
C ARG A 488 -12.79 8.61 -26.15
N THR A 489 -13.24 8.67 -24.91
CA THR A 489 -13.73 7.55 -24.12
C THR A 489 -14.63 8.06 -23.00
N ASN A 490 -15.57 7.25 -22.53
CA ASN A 490 -16.38 7.60 -21.37
C ASN A 490 -15.69 7.23 -20.04
N ASP A 491 -14.61 6.47 -20.11
CA ASP A 491 -13.83 6.05 -18.95
C ASP A 491 -12.67 7.03 -18.72
N ILE A 492 -12.75 7.78 -17.61
CA ILE A 492 -11.72 8.77 -17.22
C ILE A 492 -10.42 8.09 -16.74
N ASP A 493 -10.52 6.89 -16.14
CA ASP A 493 -9.35 6.15 -15.67
C ASP A 493 -8.54 5.63 -16.86
N LEU A 494 -9.22 5.07 -17.87
CA LEU A 494 -8.59 4.68 -19.13
C LEU A 494 -7.91 5.87 -19.82
N ALA A 495 -8.60 7.02 -19.90
CA ALA A 495 -8.01 8.22 -20.49
C ALA A 495 -6.73 8.65 -19.74
N GLY A 496 -6.75 8.61 -18.41
CA GLY A 496 -5.58 8.88 -17.57
C GLY A 496 -4.44 7.92 -17.85
N ASP A 497 -4.72 6.63 -17.91
CA ASP A 497 -3.72 5.58 -18.20
C ASP A 497 -3.08 5.74 -19.58
N LEU A 498 -3.86 6.10 -20.59
CA LEU A 498 -3.37 6.37 -21.93
C LEU A 498 -2.44 7.59 -21.94
N VAL A 499 -2.84 8.69 -21.30
CA VAL A 499 -2.03 9.93 -21.22
C VAL A 499 -0.70 9.64 -20.52
N GLN A 500 -0.72 8.96 -19.36
CA GLN A 500 0.50 8.64 -18.62
C GLN A 500 1.41 7.68 -19.41
N SER A 501 0.85 6.65 -20.05
CA SER A 501 1.61 5.69 -20.86
C SER A 501 2.27 6.38 -22.07
N LEU A 502 1.52 7.23 -22.78
CA LEU A 502 2.05 7.96 -23.93
C LEU A 502 3.13 8.98 -23.53
N ALA A 503 2.90 9.73 -22.47
CA ALA A 503 3.86 10.69 -21.95
C ALA A 503 5.17 10.01 -21.51
N SER A 504 5.08 8.88 -20.84
CA SER A 504 6.24 8.07 -20.44
C SER A 504 7.01 7.56 -21.67
N PHE A 505 6.33 7.07 -22.69
CA PHE A 505 6.95 6.59 -23.93
C PHE A 505 7.67 7.71 -24.69
N LEU A 506 7.08 8.89 -24.74
CA LEU A 506 7.66 10.07 -25.42
C LEU A 506 8.65 10.86 -24.57
N ALA A 507 8.84 10.47 -23.29
CA ALA A 507 9.66 11.18 -22.30
C ALA A 507 9.23 12.64 -22.12
N ILE A 508 7.91 12.87 -22.02
CA ILE A 508 7.34 14.21 -21.78
C ILE A 508 7.30 14.47 -20.28
N GLU A 509 8.03 15.49 -19.82
CA GLU A 509 8.08 15.86 -18.41
C GLU A 509 6.86 16.66 -17.96
N ASP A 510 6.36 17.57 -18.81
CA ASP A 510 5.21 18.42 -18.51
C ASP A 510 4.18 18.32 -19.65
N LEU A 511 2.93 17.95 -19.33
CA LEU A 511 1.83 17.88 -20.29
C LEU A 511 0.56 18.49 -19.72
N GLN A 512 0.07 19.53 -20.40
CA GLN A 512 -1.25 20.12 -20.14
C GLN A 512 -2.29 19.48 -21.05
N ALA A 513 -3.47 19.22 -20.50
CA ALA A 513 -4.59 18.64 -21.26
C ALA A 513 -5.92 19.31 -20.87
N GLU A 514 -6.80 19.43 -21.85
CA GLU A 514 -8.20 19.76 -21.63
C GLU A 514 -9.04 18.51 -21.60
N ALA A 515 -9.94 18.38 -20.65
CA ALA A 515 -10.74 17.19 -20.44
C ALA A 515 -12.23 17.55 -20.26
N ASP A 516 -13.11 16.85 -20.94
CA ASP A 516 -14.56 16.98 -20.72
C ASP A 516 -15.21 15.59 -20.62
N PHE A 517 -15.72 15.27 -19.43
CA PHE A 517 -16.43 14.03 -19.12
C PHE A 517 -17.80 14.35 -18.50
N PRO A 518 -18.82 14.67 -19.34
CA PRO A 518 -20.10 15.20 -18.85
C PRO A 518 -20.82 14.27 -17.86
N VAL A 519 -20.82 12.97 -18.11
CA VAL A 519 -21.47 11.96 -17.26
C VAL A 519 -20.76 11.89 -15.90
N TYR A 520 -19.45 11.77 -15.91
CA TYR A 520 -18.64 11.72 -14.71
C TYR A 520 -18.75 12.99 -13.84
N PHE A 521 -18.72 14.16 -14.47
CA PHE A 521 -18.89 15.43 -13.77
C PHE A 521 -20.29 15.59 -13.16
N LYS A 522 -21.33 15.03 -13.78
CA LYS A 522 -22.67 15.00 -13.18
C LYS A 522 -22.73 14.13 -11.93
N GLU A 523 -22.08 12.94 -11.95
CA GLU A 523 -21.99 12.05 -10.80
C GLU A 523 -21.18 12.69 -9.67
N LEU A 524 -20.04 13.33 -9.99
CA LEU A 524 -19.22 14.04 -9.00
C LEU A 524 -20.00 15.20 -8.35
N ARG A 525 -20.82 15.91 -9.10
CA ARG A 525 -21.69 16.97 -8.55
C ARG A 525 -22.70 16.40 -7.54
N ALA A 526 -23.30 15.26 -7.84
CA ALA A 526 -24.19 14.57 -6.90
C ALA A 526 -23.44 14.15 -5.61
N THR A 527 -22.24 13.60 -5.76
CA THR A 527 -21.38 13.22 -4.62
C THR A 527 -21.03 14.42 -3.74
N LEU A 528 -20.73 15.59 -4.33
CA LEU A 528 -20.44 16.80 -3.56
C LEU A 528 -21.68 17.29 -2.78
N THR A 529 -22.86 17.19 -3.37
CA THR A 529 -24.12 17.50 -2.65
C THR A 529 -24.33 16.58 -1.45
N GLU A 530 -24.08 15.28 -1.61
CA GLU A 530 -24.14 14.31 -0.51
C GLU A 530 -23.13 14.61 0.61
N VAL A 531 -21.91 15.06 0.25
CA VAL A 531 -20.90 15.49 1.22
C VAL A 531 -21.41 16.65 2.08
N ASP A 532 -22.02 17.67 1.47
CA ASP A 532 -22.58 18.81 2.19
C ASP A 532 -23.73 18.38 3.12
N GLU A 533 -24.58 17.46 2.67
CA GLU A 533 -25.67 16.91 3.49
C GLU A 533 -25.13 16.13 4.70
N PHE A 534 -24.21 15.21 4.50
CA PHE A 534 -23.60 14.42 5.58
C PHE A 534 -22.81 15.31 6.54
N HIS A 535 -22.11 16.34 6.05
CA HIS A 535 -21.40 17.29 6.89
C HIS A 535 -22.35 18.10 7.77
N SER A 536 -23.47 18.60 7.21
CA SER A 536 -24.51 19.31 7.97
C SER A 536 -25.11 18.43 9.06
N VAL A 537 -25.41 17.17 8.73
CA VAL A 537 -25.92 16.19 9.71
C VAL A 537 -24.88 15.91 10.79
N HIS A 538 -23.61 15.76 10.41
CA HIS A 538 -22.51 15.53 11.36
C HIS A 538 -22.40 16.68 12.38
N GLN A 539 -22.45 17.93 11.93
CA GLN A 539 -22.42 19.10 12.83
C GLN A 539 -23.60 19.12 13.80
N LYS A 540 -24.82 18.84 13.32
CA LYS A 540 -26.03 18.78 14.16
C LYS A 540 -25.93 17.70 15.23
N LEU A 541 -25.49 16.49 14.84
CA LEU A 541 -25.33 15.36 15.77
C LEU A 541 -24.23 15.62 16.80
N THR A 542 -23.17 16.34 16.42
CA THR A 542 -22.08 16.68 17.33
C THR A 542 -22.54 17.69 18.38
N ALA A 543 -23.31 18.71 17.98
CA ALA A 543 -23.91 19.67 18.91
C ALA A 543 -24.88 19.00 19.90
N ALA A 544 -25.78 18.14 19.41
CA ALA A 544 -26.73 17.41 20.24
C ALA A 544 -26.03 16.52 21.29
N MET A 545 -24.96 15.81 20.92
CA MET A 545 -24.17 15.02 21.85
C MET A 545 -23.53 15.85 22.97
N ALA A 546 -23.00 17.03 22.63
CA ALA A 546 -22.41 17.93 23.63
C ALA A 546 -23.45 18.36 24.68
N ASP A 547 -24.66 18.69 24.24
CA ASP A 547 -25.78 19.06 25.13
C ASP A 547 -26.20 17.90 26.04
N HIS A 548 -26.35 16.70 25.49
CA HIS A 548 -26.67 15.52 26.25
C HIS A 548 -25.60 15.13 27.28
N SER A 549 -24.33 15.26 26.93
CA SER A 549 -23.21 15.02 27.84
C SER A 549 -23.21 15.97 29.04
N ASN A 550 -23.52 17.26 28.84
CA ASN A 550 -23.63 18.24 29.90
C ASN A 550 -24.87 17.93 30.80
N TYR A 551 -25.97 17.52 30.18
CA TYR A 551 -27.17 17.16 30.91
C TYR A 551 -26.95 15.91 31.79
N ILE A 552 -26.25 14.88 31.29
CA ILE A 552 -25.88 13.68 32.09
C ILE A 552 -25.06 14.09 33.32
N ARG A 553 -24.08 15.00 33.17
CA ARG A 553 -23.26 15.47 34.28
C ARG A 553 -24.10 16.13 35.36
N ASN A 554 -25.03 17.02 34.96
CA ASN A 554 -25.94 17.70 35.89
C ASN A 554 -26.87 16.75 36.62
N MET A 555 -27.43 15.76 35.92
CA MET A 555 -28.33 14.74 36.53
C MET A 555 -27.57 13.84 37.50
N LEU A 556 -26.32 13.48 37.22
CA LEU A 556 -25.48 12.70 38.11
C LEU A 556 -25.23 13.48 39.42
N VAL A 557 -24.91 14.77 39.35
CA VAL A 557 -24.79 15.61 40.55
C VAL A 557 -26.05 15.66 41.35
N GLN A 558 -27.22 15.89 40.71
CA GLN A 558 -28.52 15.90 41.38
C GLN A 558 -28.90 14.57 42.03
N ALA A 559 -28.51 13.44 41.40
CA ALA A 559 -28.76 12.11 41.96
C ALA A 559 -27.90 11.88 43.22
N GLU A 560 -26.62 12.30 43.19
CA GLU A 560 -25.73 12.16 44.33
C GLU A 560 -26.11 13.13 45.46
N ASP A 561 -26.54 14.36 45.16
CA ASP A 561 -27.06 15.29 46.16
C ASP A 561 -28.30 14.70 46.88
N ALA A 562 -29.24 14.13 46.13
CA ALA A 562 -30.40 13.45 46.71
C ALA A 562 -30.00 12.25 47.59
N ARG A 563 -28.97 11.51 47.21
CA ARG A 563 -28.38 10.43 47.99
C ARG A 563 -27.83 10.91 49.33
N LEU A 564 -27.06 12.00 49.30
CA LEU A 564 -26.44 12.59 50.48
C LEU A 564 -27.49 13.16 51.45
N MET A 565 -28.58 13.71 50.90
CA MET A 565 -29.71 14.22 51.68
C MET A 565 -30.64 13.12 52.20
N GLY A 566 -30.45 11.84 51.86
CA GLY A 566 -31.30 10.71 52.27
C GLY A 566 -32.60 10.60 51.51
N ASP A 567 -32.80 11.36 50.42
CA ASP A 567 -34.01 11.32 49.59
C ASP A 567 -33.91 10.21 48.55
N TRP A 568 -34.10 8.97 48.98
CA TRP A 568 -33.98 7.77 48.16
C TRP A 568 -34.96 7.70 46.99
N ARG A 569 -36.11 8.39 47.12
CA ARG A 569 -37.16 8.40 46.09
C ARG A 569 -36.72 9.26 44.89
N ASN A 570 -36.23 10.45 45.16
CA ASN A 570 -35.68 11.34 44.11
C ASN A 570 -34.38 10.81 43.52
N MET A 571 -33.49 10.25 44.34
CA MET A 571 -32.27 9.57 43.86
C MET A 571 -32.63 8.49 42.82
N LYS A 572 -33.55 7.56 43.18
CA LYS A 572 -33.98 6.49 42.26
C LYS A 572 -34.58 7.03 40.97
N LYS A 573 -35.38 8.10 41.04
CA LYS A 573 -35.99 8.75 39.88
C LYS A 573 -34.90 9.32 38.94
N ARG A 574 -33.91 10.03 39.52
CA ARG A 574 -32.80 10.62 38.73
C ARG A 574 -31.92 9.57 38.09
N TYR A 575 -31.64 8.44 38.77
CA TYR A 575 -30.86 7.35 38.15
C TYR A 575 -31.62 6.64 37.02
N ILE A 576 -32.95 6.52 37.09
CA ILE A 576 -33.77 5.99 35.99
C ILE A 576 -33.70 6.94 34.78
N GLU A 577 -33.87 8.25 34.99
CA GLU A 577 -33.77 9.27 33.95
C GLU A 577 -32.36 9.28 33.34
N LEU A 578 -31.31 9.12 34.16
CA LEU A 578 -29.91 9.00 33.70
C LEU A 578 -29.68 7.75 32.86
N TYR A 579 -30.29 6.63 33.25
CA TYR A 579 -30.19 5.38 32.48
C TYR A 579 -30.83 5.52 31.09
N ASP A 580 -32.03 6.10 31.00
CA ASP A 580 -32.70 6.32 29.72
C ASP A 580 -31.93 7.27 28.83
N LEU A 581 -31.42 8.38 29.37
CA LEU A 581 -30.60 9.35 28.64
C LEU A 581 -29.29 8.75 28.15
N ASN A 582 -28.63 7.91 28.94
CA ASN A 582 -27.40 7.22 28.55
C ASN A 582 -27.64 6.21 27.41
N ARG A 583 -28.79 5.51 27.45
CA ARG A 583 -29.21 4.62 26.36
C ARG A 583 -29.42 5.41 25.04
N ASP A 584 -30.06 6.59 25.14
CA ASP A 584 -30.29 7.45 23.98
C ASP A 584 -28.97 8.00 23.43
N LEU A 585 -28.05 8.41 24.29
CA LEU A 585 -26.70 8.83 23.90
C LEU A 585 -25.92 7.73 23.16
N ILE A 586 -26.04 6.47 23.61
CA ILE A 586 -25.39 5.33 22.91
C ILE A 586 -26.00 5.14 21.52
N ASN A 587 -27.30 5.30 21.37
CA ASN A 587 -27.96 5.20 20.06
C ASN A 587 -27.57 6.35 19.15
N GLU A 588 -27.49 7.57 19.65
CA GLU A 588 -27.00 8.75 18.91
C GLU A 588 -25.55 8.59 18.48
N TYR A 589 -24.70 8.02 19.33
CA TYR A 589 -23.32 7.70 18.98
C TYR A 589 -23.24 6.74 17.77
N LYS A 590 -24.07 5.69 17.72
CA LYS A 590 -24.14 4.76 16.58
C LYS A 590 -24.54 5.49 15.30
N ILE A 591 -25.57 6.36 15.38
CA ILE A 591 -26.02 7.14 14.22
C ILE A 591 -24.91 8.07 13.75
N ARG A 592 -24.24 8.74 14.67
CA ARG A 592 -23.09 9.62 14.35
C ARG A 592 -21.95 8.86 13.72
N SER A 593 -21.59 7.69 14.24
CA SER A 593 -20.54 6.83 13.69
C SER A 593 -20.86 6.40 12.25
N ASN A 594 -22.10 5.98 12.00
CA ASN A 594 -22.53 5.61 10.65
C ASN A 594 -22.49 6.80 9.67
N ASN A 595 -22.96 7.98 10.14
CA ASN A 595 -22.91 9.20 9.33
C ASN A 595 -21.46 9.62 9.05
N HIS A 596 -20.57 9.50 10.02
CA HIS A 596 -19.14 9.79 9.86
C HIS A 596 -18.52 8.86 8.82
N ASN A 597 -18.76 7.56 8.88
CA ASN A 597 -18.25 6.60 7.91
C ASN A 597 -18.78 6.88 6.50
N ALA A 598 -20.06 7.25 6.37
CA ALA A 598 -20.64 7.64 5.09
C ALA A 598 -19.98 8.90 4.54
N LEU A 599 -19.77 9.92 5.38
CA LEU A 599 -19.06 11.15 5.02
C LEU A 599 -17.64 10.86 4.53
N LEU A 600 -16.87 10.06 5.27
CA LEU A 600 -15.51 9.67 4.87
C LEU A 600 -15.49 8.95 3.52
N ALA A 601 -16.43 8.03 3.28
CA ALA A 601 -16.52 7.32 2.01
C ALA A 601 -16.77 8.29 0.83
N ARG A 602 -17.63 9.30 1.01
CA ARG A 602 -17.88 10.32 -0.01
C ARG A 602 -16.71 11.28 -0.22
N LEU A 603 -16.04 11.69 0.85
CA LEU A 603 -14.81 12.51 0.75
C LEU A 603 -13.70 11.75 0.03
N LYS A 604 -13.55 10.45 0.27
CA LYS A 604 -12.65 9.59 -0.48
C LYS A 604 -12.98 9.59 -1.98
N SER A 605 -14.25 9.45 -2.35
CA SER A 605 -14.69 9.52 -3.76
C SER A 605 -14.35 10.86 -4.40
N VAL A 606 -14.51 11.98 -3.68
CA VAL A 606 -14.13 13.32 -4.17
C VAL A 606 -12.61 13.43 -4.35
N ASN A 607 -11.82 12.93 -3.41
CA ASN A 607 -10.37 12.91 -3.53
C ASN A 607 -9.91 12.07 -4.74
N GLN A 608 -10.50 10.88 -4.93
CA GLN A 608 -10.22 10.05 -6.11
C GLN A 608 -10.55 10.79 -7.40
N ALA A 609 -11.66 11.57 -7.44
CA ALA A 609 -11.99 12.39 -8.59
C ALA A 609 -10.93 13.46 -8.91
N ILE A 610 -10.35 14.09 -7.87
CA ILE A 610 -9.25 15.04 -8.04
C ILE A 610 -8.00 14.34 -8.59
N GLN A 611 -7.66 13.16 -8.07
CA GLN A 611 -6.54 12.37 -8.56
C GLN A 611 -6.73 11.96 -10.02
N ARG A 612 -7.93 11.50 -10.40
CA ARG A 612 -8.28 11.18 -11.79
C ARG A 612 -8.10 12.37 -12.72
N ALA A 613 -8.56 13.56 -12.31
CA ALA A 613 -8.36 14.79 -13.07
C ALA A 613 -6.85 15.14 -13.20
N GLY A 614 -6.07 14.91 -12.15
CA GLY A 614 -4.62 15.05 -12.18
C GLY A 614 -3.95 14.07 -13.15
N ARG A 615 -4.36 12.80 -13.18
CA ARG A 615 -3.79 11.75 -14.07
C ARG A 615 -3.97 12.04 -15.57
N LEU A 616 -4.89 12.92 -15.94
CA LEU A 616 -5.04 13.39 -17.32
C LEU A 616 -3.92 14.35 -17.75
N ARG A 617 -3.00 14.70 -16.86
CA ARG A 617 -1.89 15.64 -17.05
C ARG A 617 -0.60 15.06 -16.50
N VAL A 618 0.55 15.63 -16.90
CA VAL A 618 1.87 15.13 -16.47
C VAL A 618 2.70 16.27 -15.89
N GLY A 619 3.54 15.99 -14.90
CA GLY A 619 4.48 16.92 -14.30
C GLY A 619 3.81 18.06 -13.52
N LYS A 620 4.33 19.29 -13.69
CA LYS A 620 3.82 20.48 -13.00
C LYS A 620 2.33 20.76 -13.22
N PRO A 621 1.76 20.61 -14.44
CA PRO A 621 0.32 20.74 -14.65
C PRO A 621 -0.53 19.78 -13.80
N LYS A 622 -0.07 18.54 -13.56
CA LYS A 622 -0.72 17.55 -12.70
C LYS A 622 -0.83 18.08 -11.27
N THR A 623 0.29 18.51 -10.69
CA THR A 623 0.32 19.02 -9.31
C THR A 623 -0.48 20.30 -9.15
N GLN A 624 -0.39 21.22 -10.12
CA GLN A 624 -1.16 22.48 -10.13
C GLN A 624 -2.66 22.22 -10.12
N VAL A 625 -3.16 21.29 -10.94
CA VAL A 625 -4.59 20.95 -10.98
C VAL A 625 -5.04 20.37 -9.64
N ILE A 626 -4.27 19.44 -9.07
CA ILE A 626 -4.60 18.84 -7.77
C ILE A 626 -4.69 19.91 -6.68
N THR A 627 -3.70 20.81 -6.60
CA THR A 627 -3.68 21.90 -5.63
C THR A 627 -4.83 22.87 -5.84
N ALA A 628 -5.06 23.31 -7.08
CA ALA A 628 -6.14 24.23 -7.41
C ALA A 628 -7.54 23.62 -7.14
N CYS A 629 -7.74 22.32 -7.39
CA CYS A 629 -8.97 21.63 -7.04
C CYS A 629 -9.21 21.60 -5.53
N ARG A 630 -8.17 21.34 -4.73
CA ARG A 630 -8.26 21.36 -3.26
C ARG A 630 -8.60 22.76 -2.74
N ASP A 631 -7.97 23.79 -3.29
CA ASP A 631 -8.27 25.19 -2.93
C ASP A 631 -9.70 25.59 -3.32
N ALA A 632 -10.20 25.13 -4.47
CA ALA A 632 -11.58 25.36 -4.88
C ALA A 632 -12.58 24.70 -3.89
N ILE A 633 -12.27 23.50 -3.40
CA ILE A 633 -13.10 22.82 -2.39
C ILE A 633 -13.01 23.54 -1.04
N LYS A 634 -11.82 23.93 -0.57
CA LYS A 634 -11.66 24.70 0.67
C LYS A 634 -12.49 25.99 0.65
N ASN A 635 -12.57 26.64 -0.50
CA ASN A 635 -13.33 27.86 -0.70
C ASN A 635 -14.80 27.62 -1.05
N ASN A 636 -15.26 26.37 -1.02
CA ASN A 636 -16.62 25.93 -1.39
C ASN A 636 -17.05 26.44 -2.78
N ASN A 637 -16.10 26.51 -3.73
CA ASN A 637 -16.34 26.99 -5.09
C ASN A 637 -16.44 25.84 -6.09
N ILE A 638 -17.59 25.17 -6.10
CA ILE A 638 -17.85 24.01 -6.95
C ILE A 638 -17.73 24.34 -8.45
N ASN A 639 -18.13 25.55 -8.87
CA ASN A 639 -18.02 25.93 -10.27
C ASN A 639 -16.56 26.13 -10.72
N ALA A 640 -15.71 26.66 -9.85
CA ALA A 640 -14.27 26.74 -10.10
C ALA A 640 -13.65 25.35 -10.18
N LEU A 641 -14.04 24.43 -9.28
CA LEU A 641 -13.57 23.03 -9.31
C LEU A 641 -13.77 22.38 -10.67
N PHE A 642 -15.00 22.43 -11.23
CA PHE A 642 -15.28 21.84 -12.56
C PHE A 642 -14.54 22.55 -13.69
N LYS A 643 -14.34 23.85 -13.62
CA LYS A 643 -13.53 24.59 -14.61
C LYS A 643 -12.07 24.13 -14.58
N ILE A 644 -11.49 24.00 -13.39
CA ILE A 644 -10.11 23.54 -13.19
C ILE A 644 -9.96 22.10 -13.71
N MET A 645 -10.89 21.21 -13.38
CA MET A 645 -10.85 19.82 -13.85
C MET A 645 -10.89 19.73 -15.38
N ARG A 646 -11.64 20.62 -16.05
CA ARG A 646 -11.72 20.69 -17.51
C ARG A 646 -10.50 21.33 -18.14
N ALA A 647 -10.16 22.54 -17.75
CA ALA A 647 -9.13 23.34 -18.41
C ALA A 647 -7.71 23.15 -17.82
N GLY A 648 -7.60 22.61 -16.62
CA GLY A 648 -6.31 22.36 -15.97
C GLY A 648 -5.69 23.58 -15.28
N THR A 649 -6.25 24.77 -15.44
CA THR A 649 -5.80 26.00 -14.76
C THR A 649 -7.00 26.74 -14.18
N ALA A 650 -6.82 27.41 -13.04
CA ALA A 650 -7.74 28.46 -12.65
C ALA A 650 -7.60 29.58 -13.69
N LEU A 651 -8.56 29.72 -14.58
CA LEU A 651 -8.65 30.91 -15.41
C LEU A 651 -8.78 32.10 -14.49
N SER A 652 -7.72 32.95 -14.46
CA SER A 652 -7.67 34.24 -13.78
C SER A 652 -8.83 35.14 -14.22
#